data_50e267484b714f0d0915a3089b920442
#
_entry.id   50e267484b714f0d0915a3089b920442
#
_cell.length_a   1.000
_cell.length_b   1.000
_cell.length_c   1.000
_cell.angle_alpha   90.00
_cell.angle_beta   90.00
_cell.angle_gamma   90.00
#
_symmetry.space_group_name_H-M   'P 1'
#
loop_
_entity.id
_entity.type
_entity.pdbx_description
1 polymer ?
#
loop_
_entity_poly.entity_id
_entity_poly.type
_entity_poly.pdbx_seq_one_letter_code
_entity_poly.pdbx_strand_id
1 'polypeptide(L)'
;MGIIIKFILRNIREKKFRTFLILFAITLSTALFFASISLSGTLEKTFMERIKKYIGTADIVIHPNQHSPDWAFLTGNADQFADRLEYAVGSVEMRGVYKNKHETVEIDLKGFNLDELSRLNPFVLRQKMELEPFIGKKIIISAKTAEQNGLKISDNIEIELREVKHRFRIVGIAEPYGLFQEDGHTNTAVAPLSTMARISEIPGKISLAYLKVKDLSRIQETIGLLSKEYRRYTVREPFSKAEIKRQTESVTTPFIIMVFLVLFISVFIIYSSFKVITRERLPVLGTFRSIGATRRTTDIVLFAESLLYGFIGGVFGCLLGIGILKLMAVVMTPNWLSGVKSSVQYSPWHLWAAFALALVLPLIGSFLPIVKISRIPVKDIILNTMERPERKRSFRWLAGILCLLTAIIPPFFAPKEMALIINVFAMLATVSATVFLVPYITSGFLKVFERIYSSLLGNEGVLAAKNLRDNKSILNNISLLAIGISSILLINTINFSVIKEIANFSKDGTFDIWIWHYQANRRFEAGLRSIDGVKGVYGVYVANQIEIDGYKEKISLIHGINPYRHLDYWNLNIEGDRETVMRDLDNDRKVLVAYILKDKLGVEKGDLLTMNLARGKRTYQVIGFFDSLMWGGNYALVSSKFLKLDMNLQYYGTLFLQASKDPNLVAEKLQKRFKKTRPRVRTMRQINEEDLQANRQMFVILQGFSIMTLIIGVFGVFNNLVISFIERKRSLAMMRSVGMSKKQTLKMILIESLTGGIIGGSAGILTGTLLISLVPFLLKAINKVVPIHYSLKEYLISFSAGILITVAASVSPGLKSSQMNIIEAIKYE
;
A
#
# COMPACT_ATOMS: atom_id res chain seq x y z
N MET A 1 -22.77 -41.00 9.59
CA MET A 1 -22.19 -39.65 9.71
C MET A 1 -22.07 -39.17 11.16
N GLY A 2 -23.04 -39.36 12.06
CA GLY A 2 -22.99 -38.86 13.43
C GLY A 2 -21.79 -39.33 14.27
N ILE A 3 -21.33 -40.59 14.09
CA ILE A 3 -20.19 -41.13 14.84
C ILE A 3 -18.88 -40.44 14.42
N ILE A 4 -18.67 -40.16 13.14
CA ILE A 4 -17.48 -39.51 12.63
C ILE A 4 -17.39 -38.09 13.19
N ILE A 5 -18.49 -37.34 13.15
CA ILE A 5 -18.54 -35.95 13.66
C ILE A 5 -18.29 -35.95 15.17
N LYS A 6 -18.91 -36.85 15.92
CA LYS A 6 -18.70 -36.99 17.38
C LYS A 6 -17.24 -37.32 17.71
N PHE A 7 -16.60 -38.20 16.92
CA PHE A 7 -15.19 -38.55 17.04
C PHE A 7 -14.29 -37.32 16.79
N ILE A 8 -14.54 -36.54 15.72
CA ILE A 8 -13.77 -35.35 15.40
C ILE A 8 -13.93 -34.29 16.49
N LEU A 9 -15.16 -34.04 16.97
CA LEU A 9 -15.43 -33.04 18.01
C LEU A 9 -14.74 -33.40 19.33
N ARG A 10 -14.75 -34.70 19.71
CA ARG A 10 -14.05 -35.19 20.88
C ARG A 10 -12.54 -34.96 20.76
N ASN A 11 -11.96 -35.25 19.61
CA ASN A 11 -10.54 -35.02 19.36
C ASN A 11 -10.13 -33.55 19.43
N ILE A 12 -10.97 -32.65 18.88
CA ILE A 12 -10.79 -31.21 19.00
C ILE A 12 -10.75 -30.78 20.47
N ARG A 13 -11.66 -31.34 21.29
CA ARG A 13 -11.76 -31.02 22.73
C ARG A 13 -10.60 -31.57 23.54
N GLU A 14 -10.05 -32.72 23.19
CA GLU A 14 -8.90 -33.33 23.88
C GLU A 14 -7.58 -32.58 23.62
N LYS A 15 -7.38 -32.00 22.43
CA LYS A 15 -6.13 -31.33 22.02
C LYS A 15 -6.32 -29.83 21.81
N LYS A 16 -6.97 -29.14 22.76
CA LYS A 16 -7.42 -27.75 22.69
C LYS A 16 -6.36 -26.76 22.18
N PHE A 17 -5.12 -26.87 22.69
CA PHE A 17 -4.06 -25.92 22.36
C PHE A 17 -3.63 -26.02 20.87
N ARG A 18 -3.44 -27.22 20.35
CA ARG A 18 -3.07 -27.43 18.95
C ARG A 18 -4.20 -27.03 17.99
N THR A 19 -5.44 -27.40 18.35
CA THR A 19 -6.63 -26.97 17.63
C THR A 19 -6.70 -25.44 17.55
N PHE A 20 -6.45 -24.77 18.66
CA PHE A 20 -6.40 -23.30 18.69
C PHE A 20 -5.34 -22.75 17.73
N LEU A 21 -4.12 -23.30 17.70
CA LEU A 21 -3.05 -22.83 16.83
C LEU A 21 -3.39 -22.97 15.33
N ILE A 22 -4.00 -24.09 14.94
CA ILE A 22 -4.43 -24.33 13.55
C ILE A 22 -5.57 -23.37 13.18
N LEU A 23 -6.60 -23.28 14.04
CA LEU A 23 -7.71 -22.37 13.83
C LEU A 23 -7.24 -20.91 13.77
N PHE A 24 -6.33 -20.51 14.65
CA PHE A 24 -5.77 -19.17 14.65
C PHE A 24 -5.03 -18.83 13.36
N ALA A 25 -4.19 -19.75 12.84
CA ALA A 25 -3.48 -19.56 11.58
C ALA A 25 -4.47 -19.42 10.40
N ILE A 26 -5.50 -20.29 10.33
CA ILE A 26 -6.53 -20.21 9.27
C ILE A 26 -7.33 -18.91 9.41
N THR A 27 -7.80 -18.59 10.61
CA THR A 27 -8.59 -17.39 10.91
C THR A 27 -7.85 -16.12 10.49
N LEU A 28 -6.58 -15.99 10.92
CA LEU A 28 -5.80 -14.79 10.65
C LEU A 28 -5.45 -14.64 9.17
N SER A 29 -5.10 -15.75 8.50
CA SER A 29 -4.82 -15.74 7.07
C SER A 29 -6.05 -15.38 6.23
N THR A 30 -7.19 -15.95 6.57
CA THR A 30 -8.47 -15.66 5.93
C THR A 30 -8.89 -14.22 6.15
N ALA A 31 -8.71 -13.71 7.38
CA ALA A 31 -9.04 -12.33 7.73
C ALA A 31 -8.17 -11.33 6.95
N LEU A 32 -6.86 -11.57 6.87
CA LEU A 32 -5.94 -10.73 6.10
C LEU A 32 -6.21 -10.78 4.59
N PHE A 33 -6.50 -11.96 4.06
CA PHE A 33 -6.89 -12.11 2.66
C PHE A 33 -8.16 -11.33 2.35
N PHE A 34 -9.22 -11.52 3.15
CA PHE A 34 -10.49 -10.79 2.98
C PHE A 34 -10.29 -9.27 3.06
N ALA A 35 -9.58 -8.80 4.09
CA ALA A 35 -9.31 -7.38 4.27
C ALA A 35 -8.55 -6.79 3.07
N SER A 36 -7.55 -7.50 2.56
CA SER A 36 -6.73 -7.02 1.43
C SER A 36 -7.49 -6.93 0.12
N ILE A 37 -8.28 -7.95 -0.24
CA ILE A 37 -9.06 -7.93 -1.50
C ILE A 37 -10.22 -6.93 -1.44
N SER A 38 -10.76 -6.67 -0.23
CA SER A 38 -11.88 -5.73 -0.04
C SER A 38 -11.42 -4.29 0.15
N LEU A 39 -10.14 -4.06 0.41
CA LEU A 39 -9.60 -2.73 0.66
C LEU A 39 -9.74 -1.80 -0.55
N SER A 40 -9.47 -2.31 -1.76
CA SER A 40 -9.56 -1.53 -2.99
C SER A 40 -10.96 -0.94 -3.19
N GLY A 41 -12.01 -1.78 -3.09
CA GLY A 41 -13.39 -1.32 -3.22
C GLY A 41 -13.82 -0.35 -2.11
N THR A 42 -13.30 -0.56 -0.89
CA THR A 42 -13.57 0.34 0.24
C THR A 42 -12.94 1.72 0.03
N LEU A 43 -11.69 1.76 -0.44
CA LEU A 43 -11.03 3.02 -0.77
C LEU A 43 -11.69 3.73 -1.95
N GLU A 44 -12.00 3.00 -3.02
CA GLU A 44 -12.69 3.56 -4.19
C GLU A 44 -14.02 4.21 -3.78
N LYS A 45 -14.83 3.53 -2.96
CA LYS A 45 -16.08 4.09 -2.46
C LYS A 45 -15.84 5.32 -1.59
N THR A 46 -14.87 5.26 -0.69
CA THR A 46 -14.54 6.39 0.18
C THR A 46 -14.13 7.62 -0.62
N PHE A 47 -13.29 7.44 -1.66
CA PHE A 47 -12.93 8.51 -2.59
C PHE A 47 -14.16 9.04 -3.37
N MET A 48 -15.01 8.13 -3.89
CA MET A 48 -16.21 8.53 -4.62
C MET A 48 -17.22 9.28 -3.74
N GLU A 49 -17.47 8.81 -2.53
CA GLU A 49 -18.36 9.49 -1.57
C GLU A 49 -17.83 10.88 -1.21
N ARG A 50 -16.53 11.01 -1.06
CA ARG A 50 -15.86 12.29 -0.84
C ARG A 50 -16.09 13.25 -2.00
N ILE A 51 -15.82 12.80 -3.22
CA ILE A 51 -16.00 13.60 -4.43
C ILE A 51 -17.45 14.08 -4.54
N LYS A 52 -18.43 13.16 -4.34
CA LYS A 52 -19.83 13.50 -4.33
C LYS A 52 -20.20 14.53 -3.26
N LYS A 53 -19.55 14.51 -2.11
CA LYS A 53 -19.78 15.52 -1.06
C LYS A 53 -19.29 16.91 -1.48
N TYR A 54 -18.15 17.01 -2.15
CA TYR A 54 -17.63 18.31 -2.60
C TYR A 54 -18.33 18.86 -3.83
N ILE A 55 -18.56 18.00 -4.81
CA ILE A 55 -19.08 18.38 -6.13
C ILE A 55 -20.59 18.24 -6.18
N GLY A 56 -21.17 17.52 -5.24
CA GLY A 56 -22.58 17.22 -5.22
C GLY A 56 -22.94 16.12 -6.23
N THR A 57 -24.12 16.28 -6.86
CA THR A 57 -24.69 15.30 -7.79
C THR A 57 -24.27 15.53 -9.23
N ALA A 58 -23.33 16.44 -9.52
CA ALA A 58 -22.85 16.75 -10.86
C ALA A 58 -22.01 15.61 -11.45
N ASP A 59 -22.24 15.33 -12.72
CA ASP A 59 -21.53 14.31 -13.51
C ASP A 59 -20.45 14.90 -14.41
N ILE A 60 -20.56 16.19 -14.77
CA ILE A 60 -19.62 16.92 -15.63
C ILE A 60 -19.30 18.27 -14.96
N VAL A 61 -18.03 18.67 -15.09
CA VAL A 61 -17.55 19.98 -14.63
C VAL A 61 -16.88 20.70 -15.80
N ILE A 62 -17.21 21.97 -15.99
CA ILE A 62 -16.53 22.88 -16.91
C ILE A 62 -15.75 23.89 -16.09
N HIS A 63 -14.46 24.00 -16.34
CA HIS A 63 -13.61 24.97 -15.69
C HIS A 63 -12.57 25.58 -16.66
N PRO A 64 -12.14 26.81 -16.41
CA PRO A 64 -11.04 27.42 -17.13
C PRO A 64 -9.75 26.59 -17.00
N ASN A 65 -8.97 26.55 -18.05
CA ASN A 65 -7.65 25.93 -18.07
C ASN A 65 -6.58 26.96 -18.42
N GLN A 66 -5.34 26.52 -18.55
CA GLN A 66 -4.20 27.41 -18.88
C GLN A 66 -4.33 28.09 -20.27
N HIS A 67 -5.22 27.60 -21.14
CA HIS A 67 -5.46 28.09 -22.49
C HIS A 67 -6.70 28.96 -22.58
N SER A 68 -7.48 29.05 -21.50
CA SER A 68 -8.67 29.87 -21.47
C SER A 68 -8.28 31.35 -21.52
N PRO A 69 -8.87 32.15 -22.42
CA PRO A 69 -8.57 33.58 -22.53
C PRO A 69 -8.99 34.31 -21.27
N ASP A 70 -10.07 33.87 -20.66
CA ASP A 70 -10.64 34.42 -19.44
C ASP A 70 -10.78 33.31 -18.38
N TRP A 71 -10.60 33.65 -17.11
CA TRP A 71 -10.83 32.75 -15.97
C TRP A 71 -12.33 32.60 -15.64
N ALA A 72 -13.22 33.30 -16.38
CA ALA A 72 -14.65 33.25 -16.22
C ALA A 72 -15.36 33.18 -17.58
N PHE A 73 -16.49 32.52 -17.64
CA PHE A 73 -17.24 32.22 -18.86
C PHE A 73 -18.76 32.30 -18.62
N LEU A 74 -19.55 32.26 -19.70
CA LEU A 74 -21.00 32.24 -19.68
C LEU A 74 -21.52 30.80 -19.82
N THR A 75 -22.59 30.47 -19.11
CA THR A 75 -23.25 29.15 -19.21
C THR A 75 -24.34 29.09 -20.27
N GLY A 76 -24.75 30.24 -20.88
CA GLY A 76 -25.88 30.30 -21.79
C GLY A 76 -25.83 29.32 -22.97
N ASN A 77 -24.64 28.89 -23.37
CA ASN A 77 -24.49 27.85 -24.39
C ASN A 77 -24.82 26.44 -23.89
N ALA A 78 -24.87 26.22 -22.56
CA ALA A 78 -25.26 24.92 -22.01
C ALA A 78 -26.79 24.66 -22.13
N ASP A 79 -27.58 25.71 -22.26
CA ASP A 79 -29.05 25.60 -22.44
C ASP A 79 -29.40 24.91 -23.75
N GLN A 80 -28.54 24.95 -24.77
CA GLN A 80 -28.69 24.21 -26.03
C GLN A 80 -28.65 22.68 -25.86
N PHE A 81 -28.18 22.21 -24.70
CA PHE A 81 -28.11 20.80 -24.32
C PHE A 81 -29.14 20.43 -23.26
N ALA A 82 -30.22 21.20 -23.12
CA ALA A 82 -31.29 20.96 -22.13
C ALA A 82 -31.99 19.61 -22.34
N ASP A 83 -31.98 19.04 -23.54
CA ASP A 83 -32.46 17.71 -23.85
C ASP A 83 -31.62 16.60 -23.16
N ARG A 84 -30.31 16.84 -22.97
CA ARG A 84 -29.34 15.90 -22.40
C ARG A 84 -29.00 16.18 -20.95
N LEU A 85 -29.18 17.42 -20.51
CA LEU A 85 -28.83 17.84 -19.14
C LEU A 85 -30.08 17.91 -18.26
N GLU A 86 -29.96 17.43 -17.04
CA GLU A 86 -30.96 17.58 -15.98
C GLU A 86 -30.88 18.98 -15.39
N TYR A 87 -29.64 19.47 -15.15
CA TYR A 87 -29.39 20.84 -14.75
C TYR A 87 -27.96 21.28 -15.15
N ALA A 88 -27.77 22.61 -15.21
CA ALA A 88 -26.49 23.27 -15.30
C ALA A 88 -26.43 24.36 -14.22
N VAL A 89 -25.50 24.26 -13.27
CA VAL A 89 -25.34 25.17 -12.14
C VAL A 89 -24.01 25.89 -12.25
N GLY A 90 -24.06 27.20 -12.23
CA GLY A 90 -22.87 28.07 -12.25
C GLY A 90 -22.40 28.45 -10.87
N SER A 91 -21.08 28.56 -10.68
CA SER A 91 -20.48 29.01 -9.44
C SER A 91 -19.35 30.02 -9.70
N VAL A 92 -19.16 30.92 -8.73
CA VAL A 92 -17.95 31.76 -8.65
C VAL A 92 -17.24 31.43 -7.36
N GLU A 93 -16.07 30.83 -7.48
CA GLU A 93 -15.30 30.38 -6.32
C GLU A 93 -14.07 31.25 -6.10
N MET A 94 -13.86 31.65 -4.85
CA MET A 94 -12.70 32.43 -4.42
C MET A 94 -12.23 31.97 -3.07
N ARG A 95 -10.91 32.03 -2.88
CA ARG A 95 -10.32 31.81 -1.57
C ARG A 95 -10.13 33.12 -0.85
N GLY A 96 -10.62 33.21 0.38
CA GLY A 96 -10.50 34.38 1.25
C GLY A 96 -9.81 34.03 2.57
N VAL A 97 -9.55 35.04 3.36
CA VAL A 97 -8.96 34.89 4.68
C VAL A 97 -9.79 35.65 5.70
N TYR A 98 -10.20 34.92 6.72
CA TYR A 98 -10.80 35.49 7.93
C TYR A 98 -9.73 35.57 9.01
N LYS A 99 -9.55 36.75 9.59
CA LYS A 99 -8.65 36.96 10.72
C LYS A 99 -9.47 37.09 12.00
N ASN A 100 -9.36 36.09 12.87
CA ASN A 100 -9.84 36.13 14.22
C ASN A 100 -8.72 36.71 15.12
N LYS A 101 -9.08 37.09 16.37
CA LYS A 101 -8.10 37.68 17.33
C LYS A 101 -6.84 36.84 17.54
N HIS A 102 -6.90 35.54 17.35
CA HIS A 102 -5.83 34.59 17.64
C HIS A 102 -5.31 33.80 16.43
N GLU A 103 -6.12 33.63 15.36
CA GLU A 103 -5.77 32.78 14.24
C GLU A 103 -6.21 33.37 12.89
N THR A 104 -5.50 32.98 11.85
CA THR A 104 -5.84 33.31 10.48
C THR A 104 -6.43 32.08 9.82
N VAL A 105 -7.73 32.12 9.45
CA VAL A 105 -8.51 31.02 8.89
C VAL A 105 -8.70 31.23 7.40
N GLU A 106 -8.30 30.26 6.58
CA GLU A 106 -8.62 30.23 5.15
C GLU A 106 -10.08 29.83 4.95
N ILE A 107 -10.81 30.55 4.12
CA ILE A 107 -12.21 30.27 3.77
C ILE A 107 -12.33 30.16 2.25
N ASP A 108 -12.81 29.02 1.77
CA ASP A 108 -13.22 28.84 0.38
C ASP A 108 -14.65 29.39 0.23
N LEU A 109 -14.74 30.58 -0.36
CA LEU A 109 -16.01 31.25 -0.56
C LEU A 109 -16.57 30.89 -1.93
N LYS A 110 -17.75 30.29 -1.94
CA LYS A 110 -18.45 29.84 -3.14
C LYS A 110 -19.73 30.61 -3.36
N GLY A 111 -19.86 31.19 -4.54
CA GLY A 111 -21.04 31.93 -4.96
C GLY A 111 -22.03 31.02 -5.65
N PHE A 112 -23.24 30.90 -5.11
CA PHE A 112 -24.31 30.11 -5.68
C PHE A 112 -25.66 30.83 -5.59
N ASN A 113 -26.61 30.45 -6.44
CA ASN A 113 -28.03 30.64 -6.21
C ASN A 113 -28.54 29.51 -5.30
N LEU A 114 -29.36 29.78 -4.29
CA LEU A 114 -29.76 28.78 -3.28
C LEU A 114 -30.53 27.60 -3.88
N ASP A 115 -31.45 27.86 -4.81
CA ASP A 115 -32.25 26.83 -5.48
C ASP A 115 -31.36 25.89 -6.28
N GLU A 116 -30.40 26.44 -7.02
CA GLU A 116 -29.43 25.68 -7.81
C GLU A 116 -28.50 24.89 -6.89
N LEU A 117 -28.03 25.48 -5.80
CA LEU A 117 -27.20 24.80 -4.81
C LEU A 117 -27.93 23.62 -4.18
N SER A 118 -29.20 23.78 -3.85
CA SER A 118 -30.02 22.71 -3.25
C SER A 118 -30.18 21.51 -4.18
N ARG A 119 -30.26 21.75 -5.51
CA ARG A 119 -30.25 20.68 -6.53
C ARG A 119 -28.90 20.00 -6.68
N LEU A 120 -27.82 20.80 -6.66
CA LEU A 120 -26.46 20.33 -6.82
C LEU A 120 -25.96 19.57 -5.58
N ASN A 121 -26.14 20.17 -4.42
CA ASN A 121 -25.59 19.68 -3.14
C ASN A 121 -26.55 20.04 -2.00
N PRO A 122 -27.55 19.18 -1.71
CA PRO A 122 -28.48 19.41 -0.63
C PRO A 122 -27.76 19.63 0.70
N PHE A 123 -28.12 20.66 1.43
CA PHE A 123 -27.55 21.01 2.72
C PHE A 123 -28.65 21.23 3.76
N VAL A 124 -28.33 21.04 5.02
CA VAL A 124 -29.25 21.20 6.16
C VAL A 124 -28.76 22.39 6.98
N LEU A 125 -29.66 23.30 7.27
CA LEU A 125 -29.36 24.44 8.13
C LEU A 125 -29.72 24.11 9.58
N ARG A 126 -28.72 24.20 10.46
CA ARG A 126 -28.89 24.07 11.92
C ARG A 126 -29.58 25.30 12.50
N GLN A 127 -29.21 26.47 11.98
CA GLN A 127 -29.77 27.76 12.32
C GLN A 127 -29.92 28.60 11.05
N LYS A 128 -31.05 29.31 10.91
CA LYS A 128 -31.29 30.22 9.79
C LYS A 128 -31.97 31.48 10.25
N MET A 129 -31.68 32.57 9.60
CA MET A 129 -32.39 33.85 9.63
C MET A 129 -32.90 34.10 8.22
N GLU A 130 -33.68 35.15 7.98
CA GLU A 130 -34.19 35.54 6.65
C GLU A 130 -33.23 35.25 5.49
N LEU A 131 -33.30 34.03 4.92
CA LEU A 131 -32.42 33.62 3.82
C LEU A 131 -32.86 34.26 2.50
N GLU A 132 -34.13 34.33 2.26
CA GLU A 132 -34.68 34.87 1.03
C GLU A 132 -35.06 36.34 1.17
N PRO A 133 -34.75 37.17 0.15
CA PRO A 133 -33.98 36.87 -1.03
C PRO A 133 -32.47 36.72 -0.69
N PHE A 134 -31.77 35.67 -1.24
CA PHE A 134 -30.35 35.46 -1.03
C PHE A 134 -29.54 36.35 -1.95
N ILE A 135 -29.48 37.61 -1.60
CA ILE A 135 -28.78 38.70 -2.32
C ILE A 135 -27.96 39.56 -1.34
N GLY A 136 -27.05 40.37 -1.87
CA GLY A 136 -26.23 41.25 -1.06
C GLY A 136 -25.10 40.49 -0.34
N LYS A 137 -24.55 41.11 0.73
CA LYS A 137 -23.44 40.53 1.48
C LYS A 137 -23.90 39.57 2.58
N LYS A 138 -24.69 38.60 2.21
CA LYS A 138 -25.13 37.50 3.06
C LYS A 138 -24.15 36.31 2.93
N ILE A 139 -24.00 35.51 4.01
CA ILE A 139 -23.13 34.34 4.00
C ILE A 139 -23.72 33.21 4.85
N ILE A 140 -23.56 31.99 4.36
CA ILE A 140 -23.82 30.74 5.08
C ILE A 140 -22.47 30.10 5.41
N ILE A 141 -22.23 29.75 6.67
CA ILE A 141 -21.00 29.11 7.14
C ILE A 141 -21.32 27.73 7.72
N SER A 142 -20.31 26.88 7.89
CA SER A 142 -20.49 25.61 8.56
C SER A 142 -20.65 25.79 10.08
N ALA A 143 -21.33 24.86 10.73
CA ALA A 143 -21.48 24.83 12.19
C ALA A 143 -20.09 24.71 12.87
N LYS A 144 -19.18 23.99 12.27
CA LYS A 144 -17.80 23.84 12.78
C LYS A 144 -17.01 25.14 12.72
N THR A 145 -17.07 25.87 11.58
CA THR A 145 -16.49 27.23 11.47
C THR A 145 -17.10 28.17 12.52
N ALA A 146 -18.41 28.09 12.72
CA ALA A 146 -19.11 28.92 13.71
C ALA A 146 -18.63 28.62 15.13
N GLU A 147 -18.56 27.36 15.52
CA GLU A 147 -18.16 26.90 16.86
C GLU A 147 -16.67 27.23 17.15
N GLN A 148 -15.76 26.97 16.22
CA GLN A 148 -14.32 27.23 16.38
C GLN A 148 -13.98 28.70 16.53
N ASN A 149 -14.78 29.58 15.89
CA ASN A 149 -14.52 31.01 15.89
C ASN A 149 -15.50 31.80 16.78
N GLY A 150 -16.39 31.12 17.49
CA GLY A 150 -17.36 31.79 18.36
C GLY A 150 -18.39 32.64 17.60
N LEU A 151 -18.68 32.33 16.33
CA LEU A 151 -19.57 33.09 15.46
C LEU A 151 -21.02 32.63 15.63
N LYS A 152 -21.94 33.58 15.63
CA LYS A 152 -23.36 33.35 15.76
C LYS A 152 -24.13 33.91 14.55
N ILE A 153 -25.37 33.48 14.42
CA ILE A 153 -26.29 34.07 13.44
C ILE A 153 -26.39 35.57 13.68
N SER A 154 -26.53 36.33 12.60
CA SER A 154 -26.57 37.81 12.57
C SER A 154 -25.21 38.49 12.79
N ASP A 155 -24.15 37.77 13.18
CA ASP A 155 -22.83 38.36 13.29
C ASP A 155 -22.30 38.79 11.91
N ASN A 156 -21.39 39.75 11.92
CA ASN A 156 -20.67 40.18 10.75
C ASN A 156 -19.29 39.57 10.74
N ILE A 157 -19.01 38.81 9.65
CA ILE A 157 -17.68 38.29 9.41
C ILE A 157 -16.94 39.11 8.33
N GLU A 158 -15.72 39.52 8.61
CA GLU A 158 -14.89 40.31 7.69
C GLU A 158 -13.90 39.36 6.99
N ILE A 159 -14.14 39.11 5.72
CA ILE A 159 -13.33 38.23 4.89
C ILE A 159 -12.52 39.06 3.92
N GLU A 160 -11.22 38.89 3.94
CA GLU A 160 -10.28 39.52 3.02
C GLU A 160 -10.23 38.74 1.72
N LEU A 161 -10.76 39.28 0.62
CA LEU A 161 -10.78 38.74 -0.73
C LEU A 161 -9.96 39.66 -1.65
N ARG A 162 -8.94 39.18 -2.33
CA ARG A 162 -8.04 39.98 -3.17
C ARG A 162 -7.59 41.27 -2.48
N GLU A 163 -7.27 41.22 -1.20
CA GLU A 163 -6.81 42.32 -0.32
C GLU A 163 -7.87 43.38 0.06
N VAL A 164 -9.07 43.24 -0.45
CA VAL A 164 -10.18 44.07 -0.03
C VAL A 164 -10.96 43.31 1.05
N LYS A 165 -11.18 44.02 2.15
CA LYS A 165 -12.00 43.49 3.23
C LYS A 165 -13.48 43.62 2.89
N HIS A 166 -14.18 42.52 2.86
CA HIS A 166 -15.61 42.48 2.65
C HIS A 166 -16.28 41.99 3.93
N ARG A 167 -17.25 42.76 4.39
CA ARG A 167 -18.05 42.40 5.57
C ARG A 167 -19.32 41.68 5.11
N PHE A 168 -19.49 40.43 5.53
CA PHE A 168 -20.65 39.62 5.27
C PHE A 168 -21.44 39.41 6.56
N ARG A 169 -22.77 39.37 6.47
CA ARG A 169 -23.67 39.00 7.56
C ARG A 169 -23.97 37.54 7.52
N ILE A 170 -23.77 36.80 8.63
CA ILE A 170 -24.10 35.40 8.76
C ILE A 170 -25.60 35.22 8.82
N VAL A 171 -26.20 34.61 7.79
CA VAL A 171 -27.64 34.38 7.68
C VAL A 171 -28.03 32.91 7.85
N GLY A 172 -27.05 32.02 7.83
CA GLY A 172 -27.26 30.59 8.02
C GLY A 172 -26.01 29.91 8.58
N ILE A 173 -26.25 28.94 9.45
CA ILE A 173 -25.22 28.01 9.95
C ILE A 173 -25.67 26.61 9.49
N ALA A 174 -24.92 26.05 8.57
CA ALA A 174 -25.20 24.74 7.98
C ALA A 174 -24.54 23.62 8.78
N GLU A 175 -25.20 22.47 8.87
CA GLU A 175 -24.59 21.26 9.42
C GLU A 175 -23.34 20.87 8.61
N PRO A 176 -22.31 20.28 9.24
CA PRO A 176 -21.06 19.90 8.58
C PRO A 176 -21.28 18.68 7.68
N TYR A 177 -22.07 18.86 6.65
CA TYR A 177 -22.47 17.85 5.67
C TYR A 177 -22.38 18.43 4.24
N GLY A 178 -22.08 17.59 3.28
CA GLY A 178 -22.00 17.99 1.87
C GLY A 178 -20.91 19.04 1.63
N LEU A 179 -21.25 20.12 0.99
CA LEU A 179 -20.35 21.25 0.69
C LEU A 179 -19.75 21.89 1.94
N PHE A 180 -20.46 21.87 3.06
CA PHE A 180 -20.03 22.44 4.33
C PHE A 180 -19.22 21.49 5.21
N GLN A 181 -18.86 20.31 4.70
CA GLN A 181 -17.98 19.40 5.42
C GLN A 181 -16.54 19.91 5.36
N GLU A 182 -15.99 20.25 6.50
CA GLU A 182 -14.65 20.83 6.63
C GLU A 182 -13.59 19.74 6.85
N ASP A 183 -12.49 19.86 6.13
CA ASP A 183 -11.37 18.90 6.08
C ASP A 183 -10.22 19.26 7.03
N GLY A 184 -10.45 20.16 7.97
CA GLY A 184 -9.43 20.59 8.94
C GLY A 184 -8.49 21.70 8.44
N HIS A 185 -8.40 21.97 7.14
CA HIS A 185 -7.52 23.01 6.58
C HIS A 185 -8.25 24.13 5.84
N THR A 186 -9.43 23.86 5.30
CA THR A 186 -10.21 24.86 4.57
C THR A 186 -11.65 24.86 5.07
N ASN A 187 -12.14 26.07 5.40
CA ASN A 187 -13.51 26.27 5.80
C ASN A 187 -14.31 26.72 4.58
N THR A 188 -15.43 26.08 4.30
CA THR A 188 -16.30 26.44 3.17
C THR A 188 -17.41 27.37 3.64
N ALA A 189 -17.62 28.42 2.86
CA ALA A 189 -18.74 29.33 3.06
C ALA A 189 -19.44 29.61 1.72
N VAL A 190 -20.76 29.84 1.78
CA VAL A 190 -21.57 30.11 0.59
C VAL A 190 -22.10 31.54 0.66
N ALA A 191 -21.94 32.27 -0.43
CA ALA A 191 -22.48 33.63 -0.61
C ALA A 191 -23.31 33.73 -1.90
N PRO A 192 -24.13 34.75 -2.08
CA PRO A 192 -24.91 34.93 -3.30
C PRO A 192 -24.01 35.01 -4.55
N LEU A 193 -24.39 34.31 -5.62
CA LEU A 193 -23.63 34.26 -6.88
C LEU A 193 -23.40 35.68 -7.43
N SER A 194 -24.41 36.52 -7.45
CA SER A 194 -24.34 37.88 -7.93
C SER A 194 -23.34 38.75 -7.14
N THR A 195 -23.25 38.49 -5.83
CA THR A 195 -22.31 39.23 -4.94
C THR A 195 -20.88 38.76 -5.21
N MET A 196 -20.67 37.44 -5.34
CA MET A 196 -19.36 36.89 -5.65
C MET A 196 -18.88 37.30 -7.05
N ALA A 197 -19.75 37.29 -8.05
CA ALA A 197 -19.44 37.77 -9.41
C ALA A 197 -19.03 39.23 -9.44
N ARG A 198 -19.68 40.08 -8.63
CA ARG A 198 -19.34 41.51 -8.49
C ARG A 198 -17.99 41.70 -7.80
N ILE A 199 -17.75 40.99 -6.69
CA ILE A 199 -16.47 41.05 -5.96
C ILE A 199 -15.32 40.56 -6.83
N SER A 200 -15.60 39.59 -7.69
CA SER A 200 -14.62 39.02 -8.62
C SER A 200 -14.42 39.85 -9.88
N GLU A 201 -15.16 40.95 -10.04
CA GLU A 201 -15.15 41.80 -11.23
C GLU A 201 -15.58 41.10 -12.54
N ILE A 202 -16.47 40.11 -12.43
CA ILE A 202 -16.99 39.29 -13.54
C ILE A 202 -18.53 39.28 -13.53
N PRO A 203 -19.23 40.44 -13.51
CA PRO A 203 -20.68 40.46 -13.41
C PRO A 203 -21.30 39.62 -14.56
N GLY A 204 -22.24 38.75 -14.22
CA GLY A 204 -22.92 37.89 -15.20
C GLY A 204 -22.12 36.67 -15.68
N LYS A 205 -20.85 36.50 -15.29
CA LYS A 205 -20.04 35.33 -15.62
C LYS A 205 -19.84 34.43 -14.39
N ILE A 206 -19.41 33.19 -14.66
CA ILE A 206 -19.08 32.17 -13.67
C ILE A 206 -17.64 31.68 -13.84
N SER A 207 -17.05 31.12 -12.79
CA SER A 207 -15.71 30.52 -12.85
C SER A 207 -15.74 29.02 -13.00
N LEU A 208 -16.85 28.39 -12.63
CA LEU A 208 -17.07 26.94 -12.70
C LEU A 208 -18.52 26.64 -13.08
N ALA A 209 -18.74 25.58 -13.86
CA ALA A 209 -20.07 25.05 -14.12
C ALA A 209 -20.15 23.57 -13.73
N TYR A 210 -21.21 23.21 -13.04
CA TYR A 210 -21.55 21.87 -12.61
C TYR A 210 -22.79 21.38 -13.39
N LEU A 211 -22.66 20.28 -14.12
CA LEU A 211 -23.73 19.77 -14.97
C LEU A 211 -24.06 18.35 -14.57
N LYS A 212 -25.33 18.03 -14.60
CA LYS A 212 -25.84 16.68 -14.40
C LYS A 212 -26.49 16.19 -15.69
N VAL A 213 -26.12 14.99 -16.13
CA VAL A 213 -26.71 14.37 -17.32
C VAL A 213 -27.96 13.57 -16.97
N LYS A 214 -28.95 13.54 -17.88
CA LYS A 214 -30.16 12.70 -17.73
C LYS A 214 -29.84 11.23 -17.89
N ASP A 215 -28.88 10.89 -18.75
CA ASP A 215 -28.46 9.51 -19.04
C ASP A 215 -26.94 9.35 -18.91
N LEU A 216 -26.52 8.65 -17.87
CA LEU A 216 -25.10 8.38 -17.59
C LEU A 216 -24.44 7.51 -18.66
N SER A 217 -25.20 6.73 -19.45
CA SER A 217 -24.65 5.92 -20.52
C SER A 217 -24.07 6.77 -21.66
N ARG A 218 -24.57 8.01 -21.81
CA ARG A 218 -24.16 8.97 -22.87
C ARG A 218 -23.24 10.07 -22.37
N ILE A 219 -22.66 9.90 -21.17
CA ILE A 219 -21.79 10.95 -20.56
C ILE A 219 -20.61 11.32 -21.45
N GLN A 220 -19.93 10.35 -22.05
CA GLN A 220 -18.77 10.59 -22.92
C GLN A 220 -19.15 11.31 -24.22
N GLU A 221 -20.29 10.99 -24.79
CA GLU A 221 -20.84 11.68 -25.96
C GLU A 221 -21.16 13.13 -25.59
N THR A 222 -21.81 13.35 -24.47
CA THR A 222 -22.17 14.70 -23.97
C THR A 222 -20.90 15.53 -23.66
N ILE A 223 -19.86 14.94 -23.05
CA ILE A 223 -18.58 15.62 -22.85
C ILE A 223 -17.96 15.99 -24.19
N GLY A 224 -17.99 15.11 -25.19
CA GLY A 224 -17.48 15.38 -26.52
C GLY A 224 -18.17 16.56 -27.21
N LEU A 225 -19.51 16.66 -27.08
CA LEU A 225 -20.28 17.77 -27.62
C LEU A 225 -20.01 19.09 -26.87
N LEU A 226 -20.04 19.07 -25.56
CA LEU A 226 -19.72 20.23 -24.73
C LEU A 226 -18.28 20.71 -24.95
N SER A 227 -17.33 19.80 -25.15
CA SER A 227 -15.93 20.15 -25.44
C SER A 227 -15.76 20.85 -26.80
N LYS A 228 -16.63 20.58 -27.78
CA LYS A 228 -16.64 21.29 -29.06
C LYS A 228 -17.18 22.71 -28.89
N GLU A 229 -18.15 22.90 -28.02
CA GLU A 229 -18.72 24.21 -27.74
C GLU A 229 -17.78 25.05 -26.85
N TYR A 230 -17.31 24.44 -25.78
CA TYR A 230 -16.39 25.08 -24.83
C TYR A 230 -14.93 24.77 -25.13
N ARG A 231 -14.47 24.92 -26.39
CA ARG A 231 -13.11 24.56 -26.88
C ARG A 231 -11.95 25.12 -26.08
N ARG A 232 -12.15 26.27 -25.43
CA ARG A 232 -11.11 26.97 -24.66
C ARG A 232 -11.15 26.67 -23.17
N TYR A 233 -12.05 25.77 -22.76
CA TYR A 233 -12.25 25.35 -21.37
C TYR A 233 -12.09 23.84 -21.24
N THR A 234 -11.85 23.37 -20.05
CA THR A 234 -11.78 21.94 -19.77
C THR A 234 -13.18 21.44 -19.39
N VAL A 235 -13.70 20.53 -20.20
CA VAL A 235 -14.95 19.80 -19.93
C VAL A 235 -14.57 18.37 -19.61
N ARG A 236 -14.87 17.91 -18.39
CA ARG A 236 -14.53 16.56 -17.98
C ARG A 236 -15.48 16.04 -16.91
N GLU A 237 -15.46 14.73 -16.71
CA GLU A 237 -15.98 14.20 -15.46
C GLU A 237 -15.20 14.80 -14.27
N PRO A 238 -15.88 15.07 -13.15
CA PRO A 238 -15.21 15.57 -11.93
C PRO A 238 -13.98 14.74 -11.57
N PHE A 239 -14.14 13.40 -11.72
CA PHE A 239 -13.06 12.43 -11.59
C PHE A 239 -13.31 11.21 -12.48
N SER A 240 -12.31 10.79 -13.21
CA SER A 240 -12.35 9.56 -13.98
C SER A 240 -12.34 8.35 -13.03
N LYS A 241 -13.31 7.46 -13.16
CA LYS A 241 -13.33 6.18 -12.43
C LYS A 241 -12.03 5.39 -12.64
N ALA A 242 -11.45 5.48 -13.84
CA ALA A 242 -10.17 4.84 -14.15
C ALA A 242 -9.01 5.42 -13.34
N GLU A 243 -9.00 6.73 -13.08
CA GLU A 243 -7.96 7.40 -12.30
C GLU A 243 -8.06 7.04 -10.81
N ILE A 244 -9.27 7.04 -10.25
CA ILE A 244 -9.53 6.58 -8.88
C ILE A 244 -9.10 5.12 -8.73
N LYS A 245 -9.48 4.26 -9.66
CA LYS A 245 -9.09 2.85 -9.64
C LYS A 245 -7.58 2.67 -9.71
N ARG A 246 -6.88 3.36 -10.60
CA ARG A 246 -5.39 3.33 -10.68
C ARG A 246 -4.73 3.77 -9.37
N GLN A 247 -5.25 4.83 -8.77
CA GLN A 247 -4.73 5.37 -7.52
C GLN A 247 -4.95 4.38 -6.37
N THR A 248 -6.14 3.76 -6.32
CA THR A 248 -6.50 2.76 -5.31
C THR A 248 -5.70 1.46 -5.48
N GLU A 249 -5.55 0.97 -6.71
CA GLU A 249 -4.72 -0.21 -7.02
C GLU A 249 -3.26 0.01 -6.62
N SER A 250 -2.75 1.22 -6.74
CA SER A 250 -1.37 1.52 -6.33
C SER A 250 -1.15 1.33 -4.84
N VAL A 251 -2.14 1.67 -4.05
CA VAL A 251 -2.10 1.55 -2.58
C VAL A 251 -2.33 0.11 -2.14
N THR A 252 -3.19 -0.65 -2.85
CA THR A 252 -3.59 -2.01 -2.43
C THR A 252 -2.64 -3.12 -2.87
N THR A 253 -1.85 -2.91 -3.91
CA THR A 253 -0.92 -3.93 -4.45
C THR A 253 0.07 -4.48 -3.40
N PRO A 254 0.72 -3.68 -2.55
CA PRO A 254 1.62 -4.20 -1.51
C PRO A 254 0.92 -5.16 -0.54
N PHE A 255 -0.34 -4.92 -0.21
CA PHE A 255 -1.11 -5.78 0.70
C PHE A 255 -1.39 -7.15 0.09
N ILE A 256 -1.67 -7.21 -1.22
CA ILE A 256 -1.88 -8.47 -1.93
C ILE A 256 -0.61 -9.33 -1.89
N ILE A 257 0.55 -8.74 -2.13
CA ILE A 257 1.85 -9.44 -2.06
C ILE A 257 2.07 -10.03 -0.66
N MET A 258 1.80 -9.23 0.38
CA MET A 258 1.96 -9.68 1.77
C MET A 258 1.03 -10.84 2.11
N VAL A 259 -0.20 -10.82 1.60
CA VAL A 259 -1.17 -11.90 1.81
C VAL A 259 -0.68 -13.22 1.22
N PHE A 260 -0.08 -13.22 0.04
CA PHE A 260 0.49 -14.46 -0.52
C PHE A 260 1.55 -15.08 0.39
N LEU A 261 2.40 -14.27 1.02
CA LEU A 261 3.40 -14.77 1.98
C LEU A 261 2.73 -15.35 3.24
N VAL A 262 1.72 -14.66 3.78
CA VAL A 262 0.94 -15.14 4.93
C VAL A 262 0.26 -16.46 4.61
N LEU A 263 -0.36 -16.59 3.45
CA LEU A 263 -1.00 -17.84 3.01
C LEU A 263 0.01 -19.00 2.94
N PHE A 264 1.20 -18.72 2.39
CA PHE A 264 2.24 -19.73 2.31
C PHE A 264 2.69 -20.22 3.70
N ILE A 265 2.96 -19.29 4.62
CA ILE A 265 3.30 -19.62 6.01
C ILE A 265 2.20 -20.47 6.65
N SER A 266 0.95 -20.09 6.43
CA SER A 266 -0.22 -20.80 6.99
C SER A 266 -0.35 -22.22 6.45
N VAL A 267 -0.18 -22.43 5.14
CA VAL A 267 -0.15 -23.79 4.54
C VAL A 267 0.96 -24.62 5.20
N PHE A 268 2.13 -24.03 5.41
CA PHE A 268 3.24 -24.75 6.03
C PHE A 268 2.96 -25.12 7.50
N ILE A 269 2.34 -24.22 8.27
CA ILE A 269 1.93 -24.48 9.67
C ILE A 269 0.90 -25.62 9.70
N ILE A 270 -0.10 -25.55 8.83
CA ILE A 270 -1.14 -26.58 8.71
C ILE A 270 -0.53 -27.92 8.31
N TYR A 271 0.35 -27.93 7.30
CA TYR A 271 1.09 -29.13 6.89
C TYR A 271 1.87 -29.76 8.06
N SER A 272 2.61 -28.94 8.79
CA SER A 272 3.40 -29.39 9.95
C SER A 272 2.50 -29.96 11.04
N SER A 273 1.40 -29.29 11.36
CA SER A 273 0.43 -29.72 12.36
C SER A 273 -0.26 -31.02 11.96
N PHE A 274 -0.73 -31.12 10.71
CA PHE A 274 -1.37 -32.36 10.23
C PHE A 274 -0.40 -33.54 10.12
N LYS A 275 0.86 -33.32 9.81
CA LYS A 275 1.90 -34.36 9.84
C LYS A 275 1.99 -35.03 11.22
N VAL A 276 1.80 -34.27 12.28
CA VAL A 276 1.82 -34.81 13.65
C VAL A 276 0.49 -35.43 14.04
N ILE A 277 -0.63 -34.75 13.73
CA ILE A 277 -1.97 -35.30 13.95
C ILE A 277 -2.10 -36.69 13.35
N THR A 278 -1.70 -36.85 12.11
CA THR A 278 -1.81 -38.08 11.38
C THR A 278 -0.91 -39.17 11.98
N ARG A 279 0.28 -38.81 12.49
CA ARG A 279 1.17 -39.77 13.19
C ARG A 279 0.61 -40.22 14.54
N GLU A 280 0.13 -39.28 15.39
CA GLU A 280 -0.46 -39.62 16.68
C GLU A 280 -1.70 -40.49 16.55
N ARG A 281 -2.42 -40.40 15.44
CA ARG A 281 -3.62 -41.20 15.16
C ARG A 281 -3.36 -42.52 14.47
N LEU A 282 -2.13 -42.74 14.11
CA LEU A 282 -1.78 -43.98 13.38
C LEU A 282 -2.24 -45.25 14.09
N PRO A 283 -2.07 -45.46 15.42
CA PRO A 283 -2.56 -46.65 16.12
C PRO A 283 -4.09 -46.77 16.02
N VAL A 284 -4.84 -45.68 16.23
CA VAL A 284 -6.30 -45.71 16.13
C VAL A 284 -6.77 -46.00 14.72
N LEU A 285 -6.12 -45.40 13.70
CA LEU A 285 -6.41 -45.68 12.29
C LEU A 285 -6.05 -47.12 11.92
N GLY A 286 -4.96 -47.66 12.49
CA GLY A 286 -4.57 -49.07 12.38
C GLY A 286 -5.64 -50.00 12.92
N THR A 287 -6.17 -49.72 14.10
CA THR A 287 -7.29 -50.46 14.70
C THR A 287 -8.55 -50.40 13.83
N PHE A 288 -8.92 -49.24 13.32
CA PHE A 288 -10.07 -49.14 12.41
C PHE A 288 -9.88 -49.99 11.14
N ARG A 289 -8.68 -49.95 10.57
CA ARG A 289 -8.37 -50.75 9.38
C ARG A 289 -8.32 -52.26 9.67
N SER A 290 -7.89 -52.69 10.87
CA SER A 290 -7.87 -54.10 11.25
C SER A 290 -9.28 -54.66 11.43
N ILE A 291 -10.25 -53.80 11.81
CA ILE A 291 -11.67 -54.14 11.96
C ILE A 291 -12.43 -54.04 10.62
N GLY A 292 -11.72 -53.71 9.50
CA GLY A 292 -12.30 -53.72 8.16
C GLY A 292 -12.57 -52.33 7.54
N ALA A 293 -12.16 -51.21 8.17
CA ALA A 293 -12.26 -49.91 7.57
C ALA A 293 -11.34 -49.77 6.33
N THR A 294 -11.89 -49.28 5.24
CA THR A 294 -11.11 -49.04 4.01
C THR A 294 -10.19 -47.81 4.15
N ARG A 295 -9.15 -47.72 3.28
CA ARG A 295 -8.27 -46.54 3.20
C ARG A 295 -9.08 -45.30 2.95
N ARG A 296 -10.06 -45.35 2.02
CA ARG A 296 -10.93 -44.21 1.70
C ARG A 296 -11.70 -43.70 2.92
N THR A 297 -12.21 -44.60 3.76
CA THR A 297 -12.95 -44.21 4.97
C THR A 297 -12.04 -43.50 5.96
N THR A 298 -10.82 -43.95 6.19
CA THR A 298 -9.86 -43.31 7.09
C THR A 298 -9.38 -41.95 6.56
N ASP A 299 -9.19 -41.83 5.25
CA ASP A 299 -8.80 -40.56 4.60
C ASP A 299 -9.93 -39.53 4.67
N ILE A 300 -11.19 -39.94 4.42
CA ILE A 300 -12.37 -39.08 4.55
C ILE A 300 -12.49 -38.49 5.96
N VAL A 301 -12.23 -39.30 7.00
CA VAL A 301 -12.27 -38.82 8.39
C VAL A 301 -11.24 -37.72 8.63
N LEU A 302 -10.01 -37.87 8.13
CA LEU A 302 -8.95 -36.89 8.29
C LEU A 302 -9.20 -35.62 7.43
N PHE A 303 -9.71 -35.79 6.20
CA PHE A 303 -10.11 -34.66 5.35
C PHE A 303 -11.33 -33.91 5.93
N ALA A 304 -12.32 -34.62 6.48
CA ALA A 304 -13.46 -34.02 7.15
C ALA A 304 -13.04 -33.18 8.37
N GLU A 305 -12.04 -33.65 9.12
CA GLU A 305 -11.47 -32.86 10.22
C GLU A 305 -10.78 -31.61 9.70
N SER A 306 -9.99 -31.71 8.62
CA SER A 306 -9.34 -30.57 7.96
C SER A 306 -10.36 -29.55 7.46
N LEU A 307 -11.47 -30.01 6.84
CA LEU A 307 -12.57 -29.15 6.42
C LEU A 307 -13.28 -28.47 7.60
N LEU A 308 -13.45 -29.18 8.73
CA LEU A 308 -14.06 -28.59 9.92
C LEU A 308 -13.19 -27.46 10.49
N TYR A 309 -11.87 -27.62 10.52
CA TYR A 309 -10.95 -26.53 10.86
C TYR A 309 -11.07 -25.37 9.88
N GLY A 310 -11.18 -25.65 8.58
CA GLY A 310 -11.41 -24.66 7.53
C GLY A 310 -12.73 -23.92 7.71
N PHE A 311 -13.80 -24.63 8.01
CA PHE A 311 -15.13 -24.05 8.21
C PHE A 311 -15.14 -23.11 9.43
N ILE A 312 -14.67 -23.59 10.59
CA ILE A 312 -14.62 -22.79 11.82
C ILE A 312 -13.68 -21.59 11.64
N GLY A 313 -12.47 -21.83 11.12
CA GLY A 313 -11.49 -20.79 10.86
C GLY A 313 -11.97 -19.79 9.82
N GLY A 314 -12.75 -20.23 8.82
CA GLY A 314 -13.35 -19.37 7.80
C GLY A 314 -14.41 -18.42 8.36
N VAL A 315 -15.32 -18.94 9.20
CA VAL A 315 -16.35 -18.11 9.86
C VAL A 315 -15.69 -17.04 10.73
N PHE A 316 -14.79 -17.45 11.64
CA PHE A 316 -14.08 -16.49 12.47
C PHE A 316 -13.14 -15.58 11.66
N GLY A 317 -12.55 -16.08 10.57
CA GLY A 317 -11.69 -15.32 9.68
C GLY A 317 -12.45 -14.24 8.92
N CYS A 318 -13.64 -14.52 8.40
CA CYS A 318 -14.50 -13.53 7.78
C CYS A 318 -14.95 -12.46 8.76
N LEU A 319 -15.36 -12.86 9.97
CA LEU A 319 -15.77 -11.91 11.03
C LEU A 319 -14.59 -11.00 11.44
N LEU A 320 -13.44 -11.58 11.72
CA LEU A 320 -12.22 -10.83 12.05
C LEU A 320 -11.78 -9.96 10.88
N GLY A 321 -11.89 -10.45 9.65
CA GLY A 321 -11.54 -9.74 8.43
C GLY A 321 -12.38 -8.50 8.20
N ILE A 322 -13.69 -8.55 8.48
CA ILE A 322 -14.56 -7.37 8.47
C ILE A 322 -14.10 -6.36 9.53
N GLY A 323 -13.71 -6.82 10.72
CA GLY A 323 -13.14 -5.97 11.77
C GLY A 323 -11.84 -5.28 11.34
N ILE A 324 -10.90 -6.05 10.75
CA ILE A 324 -9.62 -5.53 10.23
C ILE A 324 -9.88 -4.53 9.09
N LEU A 325 -10.76 -4.86 8.13
CA LEU A 325 -11.11 -3.97 7.04
C LEU A 325 -11.69 -2.65 7.55
N LYS A 326 -12.56 -2.71 8.57
CA LYS A 326 -13.12 -1.52 9.23
C LYS A 326 -12.02 -0.68 9.91
N LEU A 327 -11.10 -1.35 10.61
CA LEU A 327 -9.95 -0.67 11.22
C LEU A 327 -9.06 -0.01 10.15
N MET A 328 -8.75 -0.73 9.07
CA MET A 328 -7.98 -0.18 7.95
C MET A 328 -8.68 1.00 7.32
N ALA A 329 -9.98 0.92 7.07
CA ALA A 329 -10.77 2.01 6.52
C ALA A 329 -10.74 3.26 7.42
N VAL A 330 -10.84 3.09 8.74
CA VAL A 330 -10.73 4.19 9.72
C VAL A 330 -9.31 4.79 9.73
N VAL A 331 -8.29 3.95 9.77
CA VAL A 331 -6.88 4.41 9.80
C VAL A 331 -6.48 5.09 8.49
N MET A 332 -6.95 4.59 7.34
CA MET A 332 -6.66 5.19 6.03
C MET A 332 -7.52 6.41 5.70
N THR A 333 -8.51 6.72 6.54
CA THR A 333 -9.28 7.95 6.38
C THR A 333 -8.39 9.13 6.81
N PRO A 334 -7.94 10.01 5.90
CA PRO A 334 -7.08 11.12 6.25
C PRO A 334 -7.75 12.04 7.27
N ASN A 335 -6.97 12.73 8.12
CA ASN A 335 -7.49 13.64 9.14
C ASN A 335 -8.39 14.76 8.57
N TRP A 336 -8.18 15.12 7.31
CA TRP A 336 -9.01 16.06 6.57
C TRP A 336 -10.36 15.49 6.10
N LEU A 337 -10.60 14.18 6.30
CA LEU A 337 -11.88 13.47 6.16
C LEU A 337 -12.56 13.22 7.53
N SER A 338 -12.05 13.80 8.61
CA SER A 338 -12.64 13.66 9.94
C SER A 338 -14.10 14.15 9.92
N GLY A 339 -15.03 13.23 10.20
CA GLY A 339 -16.48 13.48 10.13
C GLY A 339 -17.23 12.69 9.04
N VAL A 340 -16.53 12.07 8.08
CA VAL A 340 -17.13 11.09 7.17
C VAL A 340 -17.10 9.73 7.86
N LYS A 341 -18.28 9.13 8.12
CA LYS A 341 -18.33 7.72 8.51
C LYS A 341 -17.68 6.92 7.38
N SER A 342 -16.50 6.34 7.64
CA SER A 342 -15.86 5.44 6.69
C SER A 342 -16.79 4.26 6.43
N SER A 343 -17.42 4.23 5.26
CA SER A 343 -18.30 3.14 4.88
C SER A 343 -17.46 2.02 4.31
N VAL A 344 -17.43 0.89 5.02
CA VAL A 344 -16.78 -0.32 4.52
C VAL A 344 -17.63 -0.89 3.38
N GLN A 345 -17.01 -1.08 2.24
CA GLN A 345 -17.63 -1.73 1.09
C GLN A 345 -16.88 -3.00 0.71
N TYR A 346 -17.60 -4.09 0.70
CA TYR A 346 -17.13 -5.34 0.16
C TYR A 346 -18.23 -6.01 -0.67
N SER A 347 -17.83 -6.70 -1.71
CA SER A 347 -18.74 -7.53 -2.48
C SER A 347 -19.03 -8.84 -1.74
N PRO A 348 -20.23 -9.41 -1.80
CA PRO A 348 -20.50 -10.77 -1.33
C PRO A 348 -19.51 -11.80 -1.89
N TRP A 349 -19.01 -11.56 -3.10
CA TRP A 349 -17.97 -12.38 -3.72
C TRP A 349 -16.65 -12.40 -2.90
N HIS A 350 -16.26 -11.30 -2.28
CA HIS A 350 -15.05 -11.26 -1.44
C HIS A 350 -15.20 -12.16 -0.20
N LEU A 351 -16.40 -12.21 0.40
CA LEU A 351 -16.70 -13.11 1.51
C LEU A 351 -16.65 -14.58 1.07
N TRP A 352 -17.25 -14.90 -0.07
CA TRP A 352 -17.23 -16.24 -0.64
C TRP A 352 -15.81 -16.67 -1.01
N ALA A 353 -15.02 -15.81 -1.62
CA ALA A 353 -13.63 -16.09 -1.96
C ALA A 353 -12.77 -16.35 -0.71
N ALA A 354 -12.93 -15.54 0.34
CA ALA A 354 -12.20 -15.73 1.59
C ALA A 354 -12.63 -16.99 2.33
N PHE A 355 -13.92 -17.28 2.38
CA PHE A 355 -14.44 -18.51 2.98
C PHE A 355 -14.01 -19.75 2.20
N ALA A 356 -14.06 -19.72 0.87
CA ALA A 356 -13.55 -20.80 0.02
C ALA A 356 -12.05 -21.04 0.25
N LEU A 357 -11.27 -19.96 0.34
CA LEU A 357 -9.85 -20.04 0.68
C LEU A 357 -9.63 -20.72 2.05
N ALA A 358 -10.44 -20.37 3.06
CA ALA A 358 -10.36 -20.97 4.39
C ALA A 358 -10.63 -22.50 4.37
N LEU A 359 -11.46 -22.98 3.43
CA LEU A 359 -11.68 -24.41 3.22
C LEU A 359 -10.53 -25.07 2.45
N VAL A 360 -10.01 -24.38 1.44
CA VAL A 360 -8.95 -24.91 0.56
C VAL A 360 -7.58 -24.98 1.27
N LEU A 361 -7.24 -23.98 2.08
CA LEU A 361 -5.96 -23.92 2.80
C LEU A 361 -5.67 -25.18 3.63
N PRO A 362 -6.58 -25.62 4.53
CA PRO A 362 -6.36 -26.84 5.31
C PRO A 362 -6.33 -28.09 4.45
N LEU A 363 -7.10 -28.15 3.37
CA LEU A 363 -7.06 -29.28 2.44
C LEU A 363 -5.69 -29.41 1.76
N ILE A 364 -5.14 -28.30 1.25
CA ILE A 364 -3.79 -28.27 0.66
C ILE A 364 -2.75 -28.68 1.69
N GLY A 365 -2.77 -28.07 2.88
CA GLY A 365 -1.78 -28.33 3.94
C GLY A 365 -1.86 -29.77 4.48
N SER A 366 -3.05 -30.36 4.58
CA SER A 366 -3.24 -31.71 5.11
C SER A 366 -3.09 -32.82 4.04
N PHE A 367 -3.18 -32.50 2.76
CA PHE A 367 -3.19 -33.47 1.68
C PHE A 367 -1.99 -34.42 1.69
N LEU A 368 -0.78 -33.87 1.67
CA LEU A 368 0.45 -34.65 1.65
C LEU A 368 0.62 -35.55 2.91
N PRO A 369 0.40 -35.05 4.14
CA PRO A 369 0.44 -35.85 5.35
C PRO A 369 -0.56 -37.04 5.32
N ILE A 370 -1.82 -36.74 4.93
CA ILE A 370 -2.89 -37.75 4.90
C ILE A 370 -2.57 -38.83 3.89
N VAL A 371 -2.28 -38.47 2.63
CA VAL A 371 -1.97 -39.45 1.57
C VAL A 371 -0.73 -40.31 1.92
N LYS A 372 0.27 -39.70 2.56
CA LYS A 372 1.49 -40.43 2.94
C LYS A 372 1.21 -41.50 4.01
N ILE A 373 0.34 -41.21 4.96
CA ILE A 373 -0.03 -42.14 6.04
C ILE A 373 -1.02 -43.19 5.52
N SER A 374 -1.96 -42.81 4.66
CA SER A 374 -2.90 -43.72 4.01
C SER A 374 -2.20 -44.86 3.29
N ARG A 375 -1.00 -44.62 2.77
CA ARG A 375 -0.22 -45.65 2.03
C ARG A 375 0.55 -46.62 2.92
N ILE A 376 0.56 -46.43 4.25
CA ILE A 376 1.25 -47.34 5.17
C ILE A 376 0.44 -48.63 5.32
N PRO A 377 1.06 -49.81 5.15
CA PRO A 377 0.41 -51.13 5.37
C PRO A 377 -0.06 -51.29 6.81
N VAL A 378 -1.22 -51.95 7.01
CA VAL A 378 -1.79 -52.17 8.35
C VAL A 378 -0.84 -52.97 9.22
N LYS A 379 -0.14 -53.95 8.64
CA LYS A 379 0.89 -54.75 9.29
C LYS A 379 1.96 -53.90 9.99
N ASP A 380 2.50 -52.90 9.26
CA ASP A 380 3.57 -52.04 9.78
C ASP A 380 3.07 -51.09 10.90
N ILE A 381 1.77 -50.79 10.87
CA ILE A 381 1.12 -49.97 11.89
C ILE A 381 0.95 -50.73 13.20
N ILE A 382 0.45 -51.97 13.10
CA ILE A 382 0.15 -52.83 14.28
C ILE A 382 1.44 -53.34 14.92
N LEU A 383 2.42 -53.76 14.13
CA LEU A 383 3.69 -54.27 14.62
C LEU A 383 4.68 -53.18 15.06
N ASN A 384 4.30 -51.90 14.94
CA ASN A 384 5.14 -50.76 15.22
C ASN A 384 6.55 -50.84 14.58
N THR A 385 6.67 -51.58 13.47
CA THR A 385 7.91 -51.81 12.72
C THR A 385 8.22 -50.73 11.74
N MET A 386 8.07 -49.45 12.15
CA MET A 386 8.21 -48.31 11.26
C MET A 386 9.67 -47.89 11.01
N GLU A 387 10.65 -48.68 11.32
CA GLU A 387 12.00 -48.44 10.86
C GLU A 387 12.11 -48.69 9.37
N ARG A 388 11.76 -47.65 8.58
CA ARG A 388 12.15 -47.64 7.17
C ARG A 388 13.62 -47.26 7.07
N PRO A 389 14.42 -48.05 6.31
CA PRO A 389 15.77 -47.65 5.97
C PRO A 389 15.74 -46.25 5.38
N GLU A 390 16.56 -45.35 5.91
CA GLU A 390 16.67 -43.99 5.43
C GLU A 390 17.01 -44.00 3.93
N ARG A 391 16.03 -43.75 3.10
CA ARG A 391 16.26 -43.51 1.68
C ARG A 391 17.24 -42.34 1.60
N LYS A 392 18.46 -42.62 1.10
CA LYS A 392 19.58 -41.69 1.01
C LYS A 392 19.12 -40.31 0.66
N ARG A 393 19.53 -39.32 1.43
CA ARG A 393 19.26 -37.86 1.32
C ARG A 393 19.70 -37.23 -0.02
N SER A 394 20.23 -38.01 -0.96
CA SER A 394 21.04 -37.49 -2.06
C SER A 394 20.33 -36.57 -3.07
N PHE A 395 19.02 -36.60 -3.20
CA PHE A 395 18.31 -35.86 -4.27
C PHE A 395 17.59 -34.56 -3.82
N ARG A 396 17.44 -34.29 -2.53
CA ARG A 396 16.71 -33.11 -2.05
C ARG A 396 17.45 -31.80 -2.28
N TRP A 397 18.77 -31.80 -2.20
CA TRP A 397 19.56 -30.62 -2.51
C TRP A 397 19.45 -30.21 -3.98
N LEU A 398 19.37 -31.20 -4.89
CA LEU A 398 19.10 -30.94 -6.30
C LEU A 398 17.73 -30.28 -6.51
N ALA A 399 16.68 -30.76 -5.83
CA ALA A 399 15.37 -30.14 -5.85
C ALA A 399 15.42 -28.69 -5.30
N GLY A 400 16.21 -28.45 -4.26
CA GLY A 400 16.43 -27.12 -3.70
C GLY A 400 17.14 -26.19 -4.69
N ILE A 401 18.19 -26.70 -5.36
CA ILE A 401 18.89 -25.92 -6.39
C ILE A 401 17.99 -25.68 -7.60
N LEU A 402 17.22 -26.67 -8.04
CA LEU A 402 16.28 -26.49 -9.15
C LEU A 402 15.24 -25.42 -8.83
N CYS A 403 14.69 -25.43 -7.62
CA CYS A 403 13.79 -24.38 -7.15
C CYS A 403 14.48 -23.00 -7.12
N LEU A 404 15.76 -22.92 -6.75
CA LEU A 404 16.52 -21.66 -6.82
C LEU A 404 16.72 -21.19 -8.25
N LEU A 405 17.05 -22.10 -9.17
CA LEU A 405 17.22 -21.77 -10.59
C LEU A 405 15.89 -21.29 -11.19
N THR A 406 14.77 -21.97 -10.87
CA THR A 406 13.44 -21.54 -11.31
C THR A 406 12.98 -20.24 -10.64
N ALA A 407 13.53 -19.87 -9.50
CA ALA A 407 13.27 -18.59 -8.86
C ALA A 407 14.05 -17.45 -9.51
N ILE A 408 15.30 -17.65 -9.89
CA ILE A 408 16.20 -16.60 -10.35
C ILE A 408 16.09 -16.39 -11.88
N ILE A 409 16.12 -17.46 -12.68
CA ILE A 409 16.25 -17.34 -14.14
C ILE A 409 14.99 -16.81 -14.84
N PRO A 410 13.78 -17.38 -14.63
CA PRO A 410 12.58 -17.00 -15.39
C PRO A 410 12.17 -15.53 -15.27
N PRO A 411 12.33 -14.84 -14.13
CA PRO A 411 11.99 -13.41 -14.02
C PRO A 411 12.72 -12.51 -15.01
N PHE A 412 13.95 -12.85 -15.41
CA PHE A 412 14.73 -12.06 -16.37
C PHE A 412 14.21 -12.16 -17.81
N PHE A 413 13.59 -13.30 -18.17
CA PHE A 413 13.11 -13.58 -19.51
C PHE A 413 11.58 -13.57 -19.61
N ALA A 414 10.88 -13.11 -18.59
CA ALA A 414 9.42 -13.18 -18.50
C ALA A 414 8.75 -12.25 -19.53
N PRO A 415 7.88 -12.76 -20.43
CA PRO A 415 7.04 -11.92 -21.29
C PRO A 415 6.15 -11.01 -20.44
N LYS A 416 5.88 -9.77 -20.91
CA LYS A 416 5.09 -8.77 -20.16
C LYS A 416 3.73 -9.32 -19.69
N GLU A 417 3.05 -10.10 -20.51
CA GLU A 417 1.72 -10.68 -20.21
C GLU A 417 1.73 -11.72 -19.09
N MET A 418 2.80 -12.50 -18.97
CA MET A 418 2.95 -13.56 -17.98
C MET A 418 3.87 -13.19 -16.82
N ALA A 419 4.49 -12.02 -16.85
CA ALA A 419 5.50 -11.60 -15.90
C ALA A 419 5.00 -11.64 -14.44
N LEU A 420 3.75 -11.24 -14.20
CA LEU A 420 3.15 -11.30 -12.85
C LEU A 420 3.09 -12.74 -12.33
N ILE A 421 2.59 -13.67 -13.13
CA ILE A 421 2.44 -15.08 -12.77
C ILE A 421 3.83 -15.69 -12.53
N ILE A 422 4.77 -15.47 -13.44
CA ILE A 422 6.14 -16.01 -13.35
C ILE A 422 6.83 -15.50 -12.08
N ASN A 423 6.70 -14.22 -11.75
CA ASN A 423 7.33 -13.65 -10.54
C ASN A 423 6.70 -14.17 -9.24
N VAL A 424 5.37 -14.37 -9.20
CA VAL A 424 4.71 -15.01 -8.05
C VAL A 424 5.22 -16.44 -7.88
N PHE A 425 5.31 -17.23 -8.96
CA PHE A 425 5.89 -18.57 -8.92
C PHE A 425 7.37 -18.57 -8.51
N ALA A 426 8.17 -17.59 -8.94
CA ALA A 426 9.55 -17.42 -8.52
C ALA A 426 9.68 -17.18 -7.01
N MET A 427 8.81 -16.35 -6.43
CA MET A 427 8.77 -16.14 -4.99
C MET A 427 8.40 -17.43 -4.23
N LEU A 428 7.39 -18.18 -4.70
CA LEU A 428 7.03 -19.47 -4.13
C LEU A 428 8.15 -20.50 -4.27
N ALA A 429 8.87 -20.52 -5.39
CA ALA A 429 10.03 -21.37 -5.62
C ALA A 429 11.19 -21.01 -4.66
N THR A 430 11.43 -19.72 -4.38
CA THR A 430 12.44 -19.27 -3.40
C THR A 430 12.13 -19.81 -2.00
N VAL A 431 10.88 -19.71 -1.57
CA VAL A 431 10.47 -20.22 -0.25
C VAL A 431 10.57 -21.75 -0.21
N SER A 432 10.18 -22.44 -1.28
CA SER A 432 10.32 -23.89 -1.39
C SER A 432 11.78 -24.35 -1.38
N ALA A 433 12.65 -23.62 -2.08
CA ALA A 433 14.09 -23.85 -2.06
C ALA A 433 14.67 -23.77 -0.64
N THR A 434 14.22 -22.78 0.15
CA THR A 434 14.64 -22.64 1.55
C THR A 434 14.31 -23.88 2.37
N VAL A 435 13.08 -24.42 2.24
CA VAL A 435 12.67 -25.65 2.95
C VAL A 435 13.56 -26.83 2.58
N PHE A 436 13.95 -26.95 1.32
CA PHE A 436 14.81 -28.05 0.86
C PHE A 436 16.28 -27.86 1.23
N LEU A 437 16.79 -26.63 1.26
CA LEU A 437 18.21 -26.34 1.48
C LEU A 437 18.58 -26.15 2.95
N VAL A 438 17.65 -25.68 3.81
CA VAL A 438 17.90 -25.46 5.25
C VAL A 438 18.55 -26.67 5.94
N PRO A 439 18.14 -27.93 5.71
CA PRO A 439 18.82 -29.09 6.31
C PRO A 439 20.31 -29.19 5.98
N TYR A 440 20.70 -28.79 4.76
CA TYR A 440 22.09 -28.82 4.31
C TYR A 440 22.88 -27.64 4.86
N ILE A 441 22.28 -26.46 4.88
CA ILE A 441 22.82 -25.26 5.52
C ILE A 441 23.08 -25.55 7.00
N THR A 442 22.10 -26.13 7.70
CA THR A 442 22.22 -26.52 9.10
C THR A 442 23.37 -27.51 9.31
N SER A 443 23.50 -28.53 8.45
CA SER A 443 24.60 -29.50 8.55
C SER A 443 25.97 -28.87 8.34
N GLY A 444 26.11 -27.94 7.39
CA GLY A 444 27.34 -27.17 7.17
C GLY A 444 27.71 -26.27 8.36
N PHE A 445 26.72 -25.53 8.86
CA PHE A 445 26.89 -24.63 10.00
C PHE A 445 27.31 -25.39 11.26
N LEU A 446 26.67 -26.54 11.55
CA LEU A 446 26.96 -27.35 12.74
C LEU A 446 28.36 -27.93 12.75
N LYS A 447 28.97 -28.25 11.58
CA LYS A 447 30.37 -28.68 11.52
C LYS A 447 31.33 -27.61 12.07
N VAL A 448 31.03 -26.34 11.84
CA VAL A 448 31.80 -25.21 12.34
C VAL A 448 31.55 -25.01 13.84
N PHE A 449 30.26 -25.03 14.23
CA PHE A 449 29.82 -24.74 15.61
C PHE A 449 30.13 -25.91 16.57
N GLU A 450 30.24 -27.17 16.11
CA GLU A 450 30.60 -28.31 16.96
C GLU A 450 31.92 -28.13 17.65
N ARG A 451 32.95 -27.55 16.96
CA ARG A 451 34.24 -27.21 17.56
C ARG A 451 34.15 -26.09 18.59
N ILE A 452 33.36 -25.08 18.31
CA ILE A 452 33.15 -23.92 19.19
C ILE A 452 32.35 -24.36 20.43
N TYR A 453 31.36 -25.23 20.29
CA TYR A 453 30.54 -25.72 21.39
C TYR A 453 31.28 -26.67 22.32
N SER A 454 32.17 -27.49 21.77
CA SER A 454 33.03 -28.36 22.61
C SER A 454 33.98 -27.54 23.53
N SER A 455 34.45 -26.41 23.01
CA SER A 455 35.39 -25.52 23.73
C SER A 455 34.67 -24.58 24.74
N LEU A 456 33.50 -24.02 24.35
CA LEU A 456 32.84 -22.96 25.16
C LEU A 456 31.68 -23.48 26.03
N LEU A 457 30.96 -24.53 25.59
CA LEU A 457 29.67 -24.96 26.21
C LEU A 457 29.73 -26.39 26.75
N GLY A 458 30.87 -27.08 26.61
CA GLY A 458 31.06 -28.43 27.13
C GLY A 458 30.16 -29.49 26.45
N ASN A 459 29.94 -30.58 27.16
CA ASN A 459 29.22 -31.75 26.63
C ASN A 459 27.74 -31.45 26.27
N GLU A 460 27.07 -30.53 26.96
CA GLU A 460 25.69 -30.11 26.65
C GLU A 460 25.64 -29.41 25.29
N GLY A 461 26.66 -28.64 24.93
CA GLY A 461 26.77 -27.98 23.61
C GLY A 461 26.95 -29.01 22.49
N VAL A 462 27.80 -30.02 22.68
CA VAL A 462 28.02 -31.10 21.68
C VAL A 462 26.74 -31.92 21.48
N LEU A 463 26.04 -32.25 22.56
CA LEU A 463 24.74 -32.96 22.50
C LEU A 463 23.69 -32.13 21.76
N ALA A 464 23.63 -30.83 22.03
CA ALA A 464 22.72 -29.91 21.34
C ALA A 464 22.99 -29.85 19.82
N ALA A 465 24.28 -29.78 19.42
CA ALA A 465 24.66 -29.78 18.00
C ALA A 465 24.28 -31.09 17.29
N LYS A 466 24.54 -32.26 17.92
CA LYS A 466 24.13 -33.56 17.38
C LYS A 466 22.62 -33.70 17.22
N ASN A 467 21.85 -33.25 18.23
CA ASN A 467 20.39 -33.24 18.19
C ASN A 467 19.84 -32.37 17.05
N LEU A 468 20.42 -31.19 16.84
CA LEU A 468 20.04 -30.29 15.74
C LEU A 468 20.27 -30.93 14.38
N ARG A 469 21.38 -31.67 14.20
CA ARG A 469 21.72 -32.30 12.94
C ARG A 469 20.82 -33.51 12.63
N ASP A 470 20.54 -34.33 13.62
CA ASP A 470 19.90 -35.62 13.42
C ASP A 470 18.37 -35.58 13.55
N ASN A 471 17.80 -34.51 14.12
CA ASN A 471 16.39 -34.42 14.37
C ASN A 471 15.65 -33.64 13.27
N LYS A 472 14.86 -34.38 12.46
CA LYS A 472 14.06 -33.81 11.35
C LYS A 472 13.01 -32.79 11.81
N SER A 473 12.51 -32.88 13.03
CA SER A 473 11.53 -31.96 13.57
C SER A 473 12.15 -30.58 13.82
N ILE A 474 13.36 -30.57 14.37
CA ILE A 474 14.10 -29.31 14.60
C ILE A 474 14.48 -28.64 13.27
N LEU A 475 14.89 -29.42 12.26
CA LEU A 475 15.18 -28.87 10.92
C LEU A 475 13.95 -28.22 10.28
N ASN A 476 12.75 -28.79 10.48
CA ASN A 476 11.51 -28.15 10.03
C ASN A 476 11.24 -26.83 10.77
N ASN A 477 11.55 -26.77 12.08
CA ASN A 477 11.42 -25.54 12.87
C ASN A 477 12.34 -24.44 12.36
N ILE A 478 13.58 -24.79 12.03
CA ILE A 478 14.56 -23.85 11.45
C ILE A 478 14.06 -23.34 10.10
N SER A 479 13.50 -24.23 9.25
CA SER A 479 12.94 -23.82 7.96
C SER A 479 11.76 -22.86 8.12
N LEU A 480 10.86 -23.13 9.08
CA LEU A 480 9.71 -22.29 9.35
C LEU A 480 10.13 -20.91 9.90
N LEU A 481 11.12 -20.92 10.79
CA LEU A 481 11.70 -19.68 11.31
C LEU A 481 12.34 -18.87 10.18
N ALA A 482 13.10 -19.51 9.27
CA ALA A 482 13.72 -18.86 8.13
C ALA A 482 12.67 -18.19 7.22
N ILE A 483 11.54 -18.86 6.94
CA ILE A 483 10.43 -18.30 6.17
C ILE A 483 9.81 -17.11 6.90
N GLY A 484 9.56 -17.21 8.20
CA GLY A 484 9.01 -16.14 9.01
C GLY A 484 9.91 -14.89 8.99
N ILE A 485 11.20 -15.08 9.19
CA ILE A 485 12.19 -13.98 9.19
C ILE A 485 12.34 -13.37 7.80
N SER A 486 12.35 -14.19 6.75
CA SER A 486 12.40 -13.68 5.36
C SER A 486 11.21 -12.81 5.02
N SER A 487 10.02 -13.15 5.52
CA SER A 487 8.80 -12.36 5.33
C SER A 487 8.87 -11.02 6.08
N ILE A 488 9.35 -11.04 7.32
CA ILE A 488 9.54 -9.81 8.12
C ILE A 488 10.55 -8.89 7.43
N LEU A 489 11.68 -9.44 7.01
CA LEU A 489 12.72 -8.68 6.32
C LEU A 489 12.20 -8.08 5.01
N LEU A 490 11.44 -8.84 4.22
CA LEU A 490 10.84 -8.36 2.98
C LEU A 490 9.89 -7.18 3.25
N ILE A 491 8.97 -7.33 4.20
CA ILE A 491 7.96 -6.29 4.51
C ILE A 491 8.66 -5.02 5.02
N ASN A 492 9.60 -5.17 5.96
CA ASN A 492 10.30 -4.02 6.52
C ASN A 492 11.19 -3.33 5.47
N THR A 493 11.84 -4.09 4.59
CA THR A 493 12.65 -3.51 3.50
C THR A 493 11.79 -2.77 2.48
N ILE A 494 10.61 -3.29 2.13
CA ILE A 494 9.66 -2.57 1.26
C ILE A 494 9.23 -1.27 1.93
N ASN A 495 8.82 -1.31 3.21
CA ASN A 495 8.44 -0.12 3.96
C ASN A 495 9.57 0.92 4.00
N PHE A 496 10.79 0.48 4.33
CA PHE A 496 11.96 1.34 4.36
C PHE A 496 12.26 1.96 2.98
N SER A 497 12.14 1.16 1.90
CA SER A 497 12.38 1.63 0.54
C SER A 497 11.37 2.68 0.12
N VAL A 498 10.08 2.49 0.43
CA VAL A 498 9.04 3.47 0.11
C VAL A 498 9.24 4.76 0.89
N ILE A 499 9.54 4.68 2.20
CA ILE A 499 9.83 5.87 3.03
C ILE A 499 11.05 6.63 2.49
N LYS A 500 12.11 5.89 2.15
CA LYS A 500 13.35 6.49 1.63
C LYS A 500 13.12 7.13 0.27
N GLU A 501 12.27 6.54 -0.57
CA GLU A 501 11.97 7.08 -1.89
C GLU A 501 11.16 8.38 -1.80
N ILE A 502 10.18 8.44 -0.90
CA ILE A 502 9.47 9.69 -0.59
C ILE A 502 10.45 10.76 -0.10
N ALA A 503 11.42 10.39 0.75
CA ALA A 503 12.45 11.32 1.21
C ALA A 503 13.47 11.69 0.12
N ASN A 504 13.72 10.79 -0.86
CA ASN A 504 14.65 11.05 -1.97
C ASN A 504 14.08 11.99 -3.02
N PHE A 505 12.74 12.04 -3.19
CA PHE A 505 12.09 13.01 -4.06
C PHE A 505 12.59 14.45 -3.80
N SER A 506 12.87 14.78 -2.54
CA SER A 506 13.42 16.07 -2.13
C SER A 506 14.93 16.22 -2.37
N LYS A 507 15.67 15.12 -2.55
CA LYS A 507 17.13 15.17 -2.76
C LYS A 507 17.51 15.43 -4.21
N ASP A 508 16.63 15.07 -5.16
CA ASP A 508 16.86 15.38 -6.57
C ASP A 508 16.65 16.86 -6.87
N GLY A 509 15.88 17.57 -6.04
CA GLY A 509 15.72 19.02 -6.08
C GLY A 509 16.81 19.72 -5.28
N THR A 510 17.67 20.50 -5.95
CA THR A 510 18.69 21.36 -5.35
C THR A 510 18.17 22.75 -5.02
N PHE A 511 16.86 22.88 -4.84
CA PHE A 511 16.16 24.12 -4.49
C PHE A 511 15.51 23.99 -3.11
N ASP A 512 15.24 25.12 -2.47
CA ASP A 512 14.75 25.17 -1.09
C ASP A 512 13.25 25.43 -1.00
N ILE A 513 12.70 26.15 -1.98
CA ILE A 513 11.30 26.57 -1.97
C ILE A 513 10.67 26.30 -3.33
N TRP A 514 9.48 25.72 -3.30
CA TRP A 514 8.64 25.46 -4.46
C TRP A 514 7.45 26.42 -4.45
N ILE A 515 7.25 27.10 -5.60
CA ILE A 515 6.24 28.14 -5.74
C ILE A 515 5.31 27.83 -6.89
N TRP A 516 4.01 27.84 -6.63
CA TRP A 516 2.97 27.75 -7.64
C TRP A 516 2.19 29.06 -7.70
N HIS A 517 2.05 29.59 -8.90
CA HIS A 517 1.26 30.79 -9.15
C HIS A 517 0.69 30.76 -10.56
N TYR A 518 -0.62 31.01 -10.70
CA TYR A 518 -1.35 30.87 -11.97
C TYR A 518 -0.97 31.90 -13.04
N GLN A 519 -0.39 33.05 -12.68
CA GLN A 519 0.08 34.10 -13.58
C GLN A 519 1.58 34.40 -13.42
N ALA A 520 2.36 33.39 -13.06
CA ALA A 520 3.80 33.56 -12.91
C ALA A 520 4.45 33.87 -14.29
N ASN A 521 5.05 35.01 -14.42
CA ASN A 521 5.76 35.42 -15.62
C ASN A 521 7.18 35.92 -15.27
N ARG A 522 7.92 36.41 -16.25
CA ARG A 522 9.28 36.97 -16.02
C ARG A 522 9.32 38.13 -15.05
N ARG A 523 8.27 38.95 -14.99
CA ARG A 523 8.19 40.09 -14.01
C ARG A 523 8.02 39.52 -12.59
N PHE A 524 7.19 38.51 -12.43
CA PHE A 524 7.01 37.84 -11.14
C PHE A 524 8.32 37.15 -10.72
N GLU A 525 9.01 36.46 -11.62
CA GLU A 525 10.32 35.84 -11.36
C GLU A 525 11.36 36.89 -10.95
N ALA A 526 11.42 38.04 -11.63
CA ALA A 526 12.32 39.17 -11.25
C ALA A 526 11.98 39.74 -9.87
N GLY A 527 10.66 39.87 -9.56
CA GLY A 527 10.20 40.31 -8.25
C GLY A 527 10.59 39.36 -7.11
N LEU A 528 10.61 38.03 -7.38
CA LEU A 528 11.09 37.03 -6.43
C LEU A 528 12.61 37.17 -6.17
N ARG A 529 13.40 37.44 -7.22
CA ARG A 529 14.85 37.63 -7.11
C ARG A 529 15.26 38.84 -6.30
N SER A 530 14.40 39.87 -6.22
CA SER A 530 14.69 41.10 -5.47
C SER A 530 14.51 40.97 -3.95
N ILE A 531 14.07 39.79 -3.46
CA ILE A 531 13.83 39.55 -2.04
C ILE A 531 15.13 39.14 -1.37
N ASP A 532 15.43 39.79 -0.25
CA ASP A 532 16.59 39.46 0.57
C ASP A 532 16.57 38.01 1.05
N GLY A 533 17.64 37.30 0.82
CA GLY A 533 17.78 35.89 1.12
C GLY A 533 17.46 34.96 -0.06
N VAL A 534 17.10 35.47 -1.23
CA VAL A 534 16.93 34.69 -2.47
C VAL A 534 18.26 34.65 -3.23
N LYS A 535 18.77 33.43 -3.49
CA LYS A 535 19.99 33.20 -4.28
C LYS A 535 19.67 33.06 -5.77
N GLY A 536 18.62 32.34 -6.12
CA GLY A 536 18.23 32.12 -7.49
C GLY A 536 16.76 31.72 -7.60
N VAL A 537 16.17 32.02 -8.75
CA VAL A 537 14.79 31.65 -9.09
C VAL A 537 14.76 31.08 -10.51
N TYR A 538 14.02 30.01 -10.70
CA TYR A 538 13.89 29.32 -11.96
C TYR A 538 12.44 28.92 -12.24
N GLY A 539 11.86 29.44 -13.33
CA GLY A 539 10.49 29.14 -13.75
C GLY A 539 10.44 28.07 -14.83
N VAL A 540 9.49 27.17 -14.74
CA VAL A 540 9.27 26.06 -15.66
C VAL A 540 7.85 26.13 -16.22
N TYR A 541 7.69 25.94 -17.52
CA TYR A 541 6.39 25.75 -18.14
C TYR A 541 5.87 24.34 -17.92
N VAL A 542 4.58 24.20 -17.73
CA VAL A 542 3.97 22.90 -17.39
C VAL A 542 2.83 22.58 -18.36
N ALA A 543 2.83 21.38 -18.89
CA ALA A 543 1.71 20.81 -19.62
C ALA A 543 1.28 19.48 -18.99
N ASN A 544 -0.03 19.31 -18.81
CA ASN A 544 -0.59 18.15 -18.11
C ASN A 544 -1.45 17.32 -19.06
N GLN A 545 -1.49 16.01 -18.83
CA GLN A 545 -2.40 15.08 -19.49
C GLN A 545 -2.34 15.13 -21.02
N ILE A 546 -1.12 15.11 -21.58
CA ILE A 546 -0.90 15.19 -23.02
C ILE A 546 -1.13 13.83 -23.68
N GLU A 547 -2.02 13.81 -24.67
CA GLU A 547 -2.29 12.63 -25.49
C GLU A 547 -1.20 12.43 -26.54
N ILE A 548 -0.81 11.18 -26.74
CA ILE A 548 0.16 10.77 -27.75
C ILE A 548 -0.61 9.99 -28.83
N ASP A 549 -0.41 10.36 -30.07
CA ASP A 549 -1.05 9.68 -31.21
C ASP A 549 -0.56 8.23 -31.31
N GLY A 550 -1.48 7.29 -31.48
CA GLY A 550 -1.15 5.86 -31.51
C GLY A 550 -0.97 5.16 -30.17
N TYR A 551 -1.05 5.89 -29.04
CA TYR A 551 -0.92 5.31 -27.71
C TYR A 551 -2.19 5.53 -26.88
N LYS A 552 -2.54 4.53 -26.07
CA LYS A 552 -3.65 4.65 -25.09
C LYS A 552 -3.25 5.45 -23.85
N GLU A 553 -1.96 5.50 -23.55
CA GLU A 553 -1.41 6.20 -22.38
C GLU A 553 -1.17 7.67 -22.72
N LYS A 554 -1.47 8.55 -21.74
CA LYS A 554 -1.19 9.98 -21.81
C LYS A 554 0.05 10.30 -20.99
N ILE A 555 0.81 11.31 -21.40
CA ILE A 555 1.87 11.84 -20.53
C ILE A 555 1.23 12.71 -19.46
N SER A 556 1.36 12.32 -18.20
CA SER A 556 0.73 13.03 -17.09
C SER A 556 1.29 14.44 -16.90
N LEU A 557 2.60 14.60 -17.06
CA LEU A 557 3.30 15.85 -16.88
C LEU A 557 4.44 16.03 -17.89
N ILE A 558 4.47 17.19 -18.55
CA ILE A 558 5.61 17.64 -19.34
C ILE A 558 6.12 18.96 -18.76
N HIS A 559 7.39 19.02 -18.41
CA HIS A 559 8.06 20.26 -18.07
C HIS A 559 8.79 20.84 -19.28
N GLY A 560 8.44 22.09 -19.61
CA GLY A 560 9.19 22.92 -20.54
C GLY A 560 10.32 23.62 -19.78
N ILE A 561 11.52 23.07 -19.91
CA ILE A 561 12.69 23.47 -19.13
C ILE A 561 13.63 24.37 -19.95
N ASN A 562 14.40 25.19 -19.27
CA ASN A 562 15.61 25.75 -19.85
C ASN A 562 16.76 24.77 -19.61
N PRO A 563 17.28 24.10 -20.67
CA PRO A 563 18.25 23.03 -20.51
C PRO A 563 19.55 23.43 -19.79
N TYR A 564 19.97 24.70 -20.00
CA TYR A 564 21.21 25.21 -19.41
C TYR A 564 21.11 25.52 -17.90
N ARG A 565 19.89 25.77 -17.39
CA ARG A 565 19.66 26.14 -15.99
C ARG A 565 18.99 25.04 -15.18
N HIS A 566 18.42 24.05 -15.82
CA HIS A 566 17.63 23.02 -15.13
C HIS A 566 18.47 22.19 -14.18
N LEU A 567 19.70 21.86 -14.57
CA LEU A 567 20.62 21.07 -13.76
C LEU A 567 21.14 21.81 -12.52
N ASP A 568 21.02 23.15 -12.48
CA ASP A 568 21.33 23.93 -11.26
C ASP A 568 20.28 23.70 -10.17
N TYR A 569 19.04 23.30 -10.55
CA TYR A 569 17.89 23.13 -9.68
C TYR A 569 17.45 21.67 -9.50
N TRP A 570 17.92 20.78 -10.38
CA TRP A 570 17.56 19.38 -10.35
C TRP A 570 18.77 18.49 -10.66
N ASN A 571 19.06 17.56 -9.75
CA ASN A 571 20.11 16.57 -9.95
C ASN A 571 19.54 15.30 -10.58
N LEU A 572 19.20 15.38 -11.86
CA LEU A 572 18.61 14.25 -12.59
C LEU A 572 19.69 13.26 -13.04
N ASN A 573 19.42 11.97 -12.90
CA ASN A 573 20.23 10.92 -13.48
C ASN A 573 19.78 10.68 -14.92
N ILE A 574 20.52 11.25 -15.89
CA ILE A 574 20.22 11.19 -17.33
C ILE A 574 21.14 10.19 -18.00
N GLU A 575 20.62 9.38 -18.91
CA GLU A 575 21.38 8.42 -19.69
C GLU A 575 22.34 9.14 -20.66
N GLY A 576 23.65 8.90 -20.49
CA GLY A 576 24.69 9.52 -21.28
C GLY A 576 25.32 10.77 -20.66
N ASP A 577 26.01 11.57 -21.48
CA ASP A 577 26.57 12.82 -20.99
C ASP A 577 25.48 13.89 -20.82
N ARG A 578 25.27 14.29 -19.56
CA ARG A 578 24.20 15.20 -19.15
C ARG A 578 24.20 16.53 -19.90
N GLU A 579 25.38 17.12 -20.09
CA GLU A 579 25.49 18.42 -20.72
C GLU A 579 25.19 18.33 -22.21
N THR A 580 25.69 17.32 -22.88
CA THR A 580 25.45 17.09 -24.31
C THR A 580 23.97 16.83 -24.59
N VAL A 581 23.33 15.97 -23.80
CA VAL A 581 21.90 15.65 -23.93
C VAL A 581 21.05 16.90 -23.67
N MET A 582 21.38 17.71 -22.67
CA MET A 582 20.65 18.96 -22.39
C MET A 582 20.83 20.01 -23.47
N ARG A 583 22.01 20.17 -24.07
CA ARG A 583 22.19 21.05 -25.23
C ARG A 583 21.38 20.57 -26.43
N ASP A 584 21.39 19.28 -26.69
CA ASP A 584 20.64 18.68 -27.77
C ASP A 584 19.11 18.87 -27.63
N LEU A 585 18.60 18.90 -26.41
CA LEU A 585 17.18 19.16 -26.10
C LEU A 585 16.71 20.55 -26.58
N ASP A 586 17.61 21.55 -26.69
CA ASP A 586 17.25 22.91 -27.10
C ASP A 586 17.32 23.16 -28.64
N ASN A 587 17.90 22.23 -29.37
CA ASN A 587 18.14 22.41 -30.80
C ASN A 587 16.88 22.23 -31.64
N ASP A 588 15.97 21.31 -31.29
CA ASP A 588 14.74 21.03 -32.04
C ASP A 588 13.64 20.50 -31.09
N ARG A 589 12.50 20.06 -31.64
CA ARG A 589 11.44 19.38 -30.89
C ARG A 589 11.92 18.00 -30.44
N LYS A 590 12.60 17.99 -29.33
CA LYS A 590 13.18 16.82 -28.70
C LYS A 590 12.57 16.62 -27.32
N VAL A 591 12.55 15.37 -26.86
CA VAL A 591 11.97 14.99 -25.57
C VAL A 591 12.86 14.02 -24.84
N LEU A 592 13.06 14.27 -23.56
CA LEU A 592 13.59 13.31 -22.58
C LEU A 592 12.44 12.65 -21.86
N VAL A 593 12.43 11.34 -21.76
CA VAL A 593 11.34 10.54 -21.21
C VAL A 593 11.82 9.84 -19.96
N ALA A 594 11.02 9.86 -18.89
CA ALA A 594 11.35 9.09 -17.70
C ALA A 594 11.31 7.57 -17.98
N TYR A 595 12.21 6.77 -17.36
CA TYR A 595 12.32 5.33 -17.61
C TYR A 595 11.00 4.57 -17.45
N ILE A 596 10.17 4.96 -16.47
CA ILE A 596 8.86 4.33 -16.27
C ILE A 596 7.94 4.59 -17.46
N LEU A 597 7.96 5.80 -18.01
CA LEU A 597 7.17 6.15 -19.20
C LEU A 597 7.72 5.47 -20.44
N LYS A 598 9.05 5.35 -20.58
CA LYS A 598 9.72 4.54 -21.62
C LYS A 598 9.14 3.12 -21.67
N ASP A 599 9.15 2.43 -20.52
CA ASP A 599 8.66 1.05 -20.39
C ASP A 599 7.17 0.92 -20.70
N LYS A 600 6.36 1.92 -20.34
CA LYS A 600 4.91 1.95 -20.62
C LYS A 600 4.59 2.15 -22.10
N LEU A 601 5.29 3.07 -22.74
CA LEU A 601 5.09 3.37 -24.15
C LEU A 601 5.84 2.39 -25.08
N GLY A 602 6.88 1.73 -24.58
CA GLY A 602 7.74 0.84 -25.37
C GLY A 602 8.59 1.60 -26.38
N VAL A 603 9.00 2.84 -26.05
CA VAL A 603 9.76 3.72 -26.95
C VAL A 603 11.26 3.57 -26.73
N GLU A 604 12.02 3.75 -27.80
CA GLU A 604 13.48 3.75 -27.80
C GLU A 604 14.04 5.11 -28.18
N LYS A 605 15.35 5.28 -27.98
CA LYS A 605 16.05 6.50 -28.38
C LYS A 605 16.02 6.62 -29.91
N GLY A 606 15.56 7.77 -30.40
CA GLY A 606 15.38 8.05 -31.82
C GLY A 606 13.93 8.04 -32.27
N ASP A 607 13.01 7.42 -31.50
CA ASP A 607 11.60 7.34 -31.83
C ASP A 607 10.92 8.70 -31.90
N LEU A 608 9.86 8.79 -32.67
CA LEU A 608 9.07 10.00 -32.87
C LEU A 608 7.74 9.90 -32.11
N LEU A 609 7.52 10.80 -31.17
CA LEU A 609 6.27 10.91 -30.40
C LEU A 609 5.44 12.08 -30.89
N THR A 610 4.29 11.80 -31.52
CA THR A 610 3.36 12.82 -31.95
C THR A 610 2.39 13.16 -30.83
N MET A 611 2.50 14.35 -30.28
CA MET A 611 1.74 14.84 -29.14
C MET A 611 0.61 15.75 -29.59
N ASN A 612 -0.58 15.60 -28.99
CA ASN A 612 -1.72 16.49 -29.20
C ASN A 612 -1.57 17.73 -28.29
N LEU A 613 -1.10 18.82 -28.85
CA LEU A 613 -0.84 20.07 -28.15
C LEU A 613 -1.87 21.14 -28.52
N ALA A 614 -1.91 22.27 -27.79
CA ALA A 614 -2.93 23.29 -28.00
C ALA A 614 -2.94 23.92 -29.42
N ARG A 615 -1.78 23.97 -30.08
CA ARG A 615 -1.66 24.44 -31.48
C ARG A 615 -1.66 23.31 -32.51
N GLY A 616 -2.23 22.15 -32.16
CA GLY A 616 -2.32 20.98 -33.01
C GLY A 616 -1.25 19.94 -32.73
N LYS A 617 -1.24 18.88 -33.52
CA LYS A 617 -0.28 17.79 -33.41
C LYS A 617 1.14 18.26 -33.69
N ARG A 618 2.07 17.88 -32.82
CA ARG A 618 3.49 18.15 -33.00
C ARG A 618 4.30 16.89 -32.68
N THR A 619 5.31 16.65 -33.47
CA THR A 619 6.18 15.48 -33.31
C THR A 619 7.46 15.88 -32.59
N TYR A 620 7.81 15.11 -31.56
CA TYR A 620 9.02 15.27 -30.75
C TYR A 620 9.85 14.00 -30.85
N GLN A 621 11.17 14.13 -31.03
CA GLN A 621 12.09 13.02 -31.09
C GLN A 621 12.58 12.65 -29.68
N VAL A 622 12.53 11.38 -29.32
CA VAL A 622 13.10 10.87 -28.06
C VAL A 622 14.62 10.85 -28.15
N ILE A 623 15.31 11.65 -27.33
CA ILE A 623 16.77 11.74 -27.36
C ILE A 623 17.46 11.00 -26.21
N GLY A 624 16.71 10.56 -25.22
CA GLY A 624 17.26 9.83 -24.10
C GLY A 624 16.25 9.65 -22.96
N PHE A 625 16.75 9.06 -21.89
CA PHE A 625 15.93 8.70 -20.74
C PHE A 625 16.55 9.22 -19.46
N PHE A 626 15.70 9.37 -18.41
CA PHE A 626 16.15 9.82 -17.10
C PHE A 626 15.34 9.17 -15.97
N ASP A 627 15.94 9.09 -14.79
CA ASP A 627 15.26 8.60 -13.60
C ASP A 627 14.39 9.69 -13.00
N SER A 628 13.11 9.40 -12.80
CA SER A 628 12.21 10.23 -12.04
C SER A 628 10.96 9.46 -11.63
N LEU A 629 10.54 9.65 -10.38
CA LEU A 629 9.27 9.15 -9.86
C LEU A 629 8.18 10.23 -9.82
N MET A 630 8.48 11.42 -10.30
CA MET A 630 7.47 12.47 -10.40
C MET A 630 6.24 11.97 -11.16
N TRP A 631 5.06 12.17 -10.58
CA TRP A 631 3.78 11.70 -11.14
C TRP A 631 3.77 10.19 -11.45
N GLY A 632 4.39 9.41 -10.59
CA GLY A 632 4.51 7.96 -10.77
C GLY A 632 5.36 7.58 -12.00
N GLY A 633 6.35 8.43 -12.35
CA GLY A 633 7.24 8.24 -13.51
C GLY A 633 6.58 8.48 -14.86
N ASN A 634 5.35 9.01 -14.91
CA ASN A 634 4.69 9.40 -16.16
C ASN A 634 5.01 10.86 -16.47
N TYR A 635 6.29 11.11 -16.77
CA TYR A 635 6.91 12.42 -16.80
C TYR A 635 7.89 12.56 -17.99
N ALA A 636 7.91 13.74 -18.60
CA ALA A 636 8.80 14.07 -19.69
C ALA A 636 9.34 15.50 -19.60
N LEU A 637 10.51 15.74 -20.18
CA LEU A 637 11.15 17.04 -20.26
C LEU A 637 11.29 17.43 -21.73
N VAL A 638 10.98 18.68 -22.05
CA VAL A 638 11.18 19.29 -23.36
C VAL A 638 11.76 20.69 -23.20
N SER A 639 12.36 21.28 -24.25
CA SER A 639 12.79 22.67 -24.16
C SER A 639 11.59 23.62 -23.97
N SER A 640 11.75 24.57 -23.05
CA SER A 640 10.75 25.62 -22.77
C SER A 640 10.41 26.45 -24.02
N LYS A 641 11.35 26.59 -24.96
CA LYS A 641 11.18 27.30 -26.20
C LYS A 641 10.07 26.69 -27.08
N PHE A 642 10.11 25.36 -27.24
CA PHE A 642 9.14 24.66 -28.07
C PHE A 642 7.82 24.41 -27.32
N LEU A 643 7.85 24.01 -26.06
CA LEU A 643 6.61 23.80 -25.30
C LEU A 643 5.78 25.08 -25.19
N LYS A 644 6.43 26.19 -24.89
CA LYS A 644 5.76 27.49 -24.82
C LYS A 644 5.06 27.86 -26.14
N LEU A 645 5.73 27.61 -27.26
CA LEU A 645 5.20 27.89 -28.59
C LEU A 645 4.03 26.97 -28.92
N ASP A 646 4.22 25.66 -28.79
CA ASP A 646 3.29 24.63 -29.21
C ASP A 646 2.04 24.53 -28.33
N MET A 647 2.17 24.88 -27.05
CA MET A 647 1.08 24.95 -26.07
C MET A 647 0.50 26.38 -25.89
N ASN A 648 1.08 27.42 -26.54
CA ASN A 648 0.70 28.81 -26.36
C ASN A 648 0.72 29.30 -24.90
N LEU A 649 1.70 28.86 -24.12
CA LEU A 649 1.80 29.17 -22.71
C LEU A 649 2.33 30.57 -22.48
N GLN A 650 1.65 31.35 -21.65
CA GLN A 650 2.07 32.71 -21.29
C GLN A 650 2.76 32.75 -19.92
N TYR A 651 2.42 31.82 -19.03
CA TYR A 651 2.84 31.79 -17.64
C TYR A 651 3.62 30.52 -17.32
N TYR A 652 4.52 30.62 -16.35
CA TYR A 652 5.14 29.43 -15.75
C TYR A 652 4.10 28.65 -14.93
N GLY A 653 4.13 27.35 -15.01
CA GLY A 653 3.29 26.50 -14.18
C GLY A 653 3.85 26.33 -12.76
N THR A 654 5.18 26.47 -12.60
CA THR A 654 5.86 26.35 -11.33
C THR A 654 7.20 27.10 -11.34
N LEU A 655 7.67 27.50 -10.13
CA LEU A 655 8.98 28.11 -9.96
C LEU A 655 9.72 27.44 -8.80
N PHE A 656 11.02 27.29 -8.97
CA PHE A 656 11.95 26.75 -7.98
C PHE A 656 12.86 27.86 -7.51
N LEU A 657 13.09 27.95 -6.20
CA LEU A 657 13.87 29.00 -5.60
C LEU A 657 14.95 28.41 -4.70
N GLN A 658 16.16 28.90 -4.85
CA GLN A 658 17.28 28.65 -3.95
C GLN A 658 17.41 29.81 -2.98
N ALA A 659 17.51 29.49 -1.70
CA ALA A 659 17.67 30.46 -0.61
C ALA A 659 19.13 30.53 -0.16
N SER A 660 19.59 31.74 0.17
CA SER A 660 20.88 31.97 0.81
C SER A 660 20.77 32.11 2.34
N LYS A 661 19.55 32.16 2.87
CA LYS A 661 19.18 32.25 4.28
C LYS A 661 18.17 31.14 4.60
N ASP A 662 17.73 31.04 5.87
CA ASP A 662 16.72 30.05 6.24
C ASP A 662 15.51 30.09 5.28
N PRO A 663 15.20 28.96 4.62
CA PRO A 663 14.09 28.86 3.66
C PRO A 663 12.73 29.24 4.23
N ASN A 664 12.50 29.00 5.53
CA ASN A 664 11.22 29.35 6.15
C ASN A 664 11.06 30.86 6.28
N LEU A 665 12.12 31.58 6.68
CA LEU A 665 12.12 33.03 6.76
C LEU A 665 11.95 33.66 5.37
N VAL A 666 12.61 33.08 4.35
CA VAL A 666 12.46 33.55 2.96
C VAL A 666 11.03 33.30 2.47
N ALA A 667 10.44 32.13 2.76
CA ALA A 667 9.07 31.82 2.41
C ALA A 667 8.05 32.78 3.04
N GLU A 668 8.25 33.17 4.31
CA GLU A 668 7.41 34.18 4.96
C GLU A 668 7.55 35.57 4.32
N LYS A 669 8.78 36.01 4.00
CA LYS A 669 9.02 37.28 3.28
C LYS A 669 8.34 37.28 1.92
N LEU A 670 8.41 36.13 1.19
CA LEU A 670 7.74 35.92 -0.09
C LEU A 670 6.21 36.08 0.04
N GLN A 671 5.62 35.38 1.01
CA GLN A 671 4.18 35.48 1.27
C GLN A 671 3.75 36.89 1.66
N LYS A 672 4.55 37.61 2.48
CA LYS A 672 4.29 39.00 2.85
C LYS A 672 4.41 39.92 1.64
N ARG A 673 5.46 39.81 0.82
CA ARG A 673 5.71 40.65 -0.35
C ARG A 673 4.66 40.48 -1.43
N PHE A 674 4.28 39.19 -1.70
CA PHE A 674 3.30 38.84 -2.72
C PHE A 674 1.92 38.54 -2.12
N LYS A 675 1.57 39.23 -1.03
CA LYS A 675 0.27 39.07 -0.36
C LYS A 675 -0.90 39.28 -1.33
N LYS A 676 -0.73 40.13 -2.35
CA LYS A 676 -1.72 40.42 -3.40
C LYS A 676 -2.00 39.24 -4.30
N THR A 677 -0.97 38.62 -4.78
CA THR A 677 -1.08 37.54 -5.77
C THR A 677 -1.15 36.15 -5.12
N ARG A 678 -0.86 36.07 -3.81
CA ARG A 678 -0.95 34.84 -2.98
C ARG A 678 -0.39 33.59 -3.66
N PRO A 679 0.90 33.56 -4.02
CA PRO A 679 1.50 32.36 -4.54
C PRO A 679 1.45 31.27 -3.46
N ARG A 680 1.19 30.03 -3.85
CA ARG A 680 1.37 28.88 -2.96
C ARG A 680 2.87 28.64 -2.81
N VAL A 681 3.41 28.98 -1.68
CA VAL A 681 4.84 28.85 -1.35
C VAL A 681 4.98 27.72 -0.33
N ARG A 682 5.82 26.73 -0.63
CA ARG A 682 6.16 25.62 0.28
C ARG A 682 7.66 25.41 0.29
N THR A 683 8.24 25.30 1.46
CA THR A 683 9.63 24.83 1.58
C THR A 683 9.71 23.34 1.30
N MET A 684 10.86 22.86 0.84
CA MET A 684 11.07 21.43 0.63
C MET A 684 10.85 20.61 1.91
N ARG A 685 11.21 21.19 3.05
CA ARG A 685 10.93 20.60 4.36
C ARG A 685 9.43 20.42 4.61
N GLN A 686 8.62 21.45 4.34
CA GLN A 686 7.15 21.36 4.47
C GLN A 686 6.55 20.32 3.53
N ILE A 687 7.01 20.27 2.28
CA ILE A 687 6.55 19.27 1.31
C ILE A 687 6.84 17.87 1.81
N ASN A 688 8.06 17.61 2.29
CA ASN A 688 8.44 16.32 2.83
C ASN A 688 7.63 15.93 4.07
N GLU A 689 7.39 16.87 4.96
CA GLU A 689 6.57 16.64 6.16
C GLU A 689 5.11 16.35 5.78
N GLU A 690 4.54 17.10 4.81
CA GLU A 690 3.20 16.87 4.27
C GLU A 690 3.10 15.49 3.60
N ASP A 691 4.08 15.10 2.78
CA ASP A 691 4.12 13.81 2.09
C ASP A 691 4.30 12.63 3.07
N LEU A 692 5.18 12.78 4.05
CA LEU A 692 5.34 11.78 5.11
C LEU A 692 4.07 11.62 5.94
N GLN A 693 3.39 12.72 6.27
CA GLN A 693 2.11 12.68 6.98
C GLN A 693 1.01 12.03 6.14
N ALA A 694 0.93 12.38 4.85
CA ALA A 694 -0.05 11.80 3.93
C ALA A 694 0.13 10.27 3.79
N ASN A 695 1.37 9.79 3.81
CA ASN A 695 1.68 8.36 3.67
C ASN A 695 1.76 7.61 5.01
N ARG A 696 1.79 8.33 6.15
CA ARG A 696 1.93 7.72 7.49
C ARG A 696 0.88 6.66 7.77
N GLN A 697 -0.34 6.88 7.34
CA GLN A 697 -1.45 5.96 7.57
C GLN A 697 -1.25 4.65 6.82
N MET A 698 -0.76 4.71 5.58
CA MET A 698 -0.38 3.53 4.80
C MET A 698 0.73 2.74 5.51
N PHE A 699 1.74 3.43 6.05
CA PHE A 699 2.84 2.78 6.78
C PHE A 699 2.37 2.08 8.04
N VAL A 700 1.45 2.69 8.80
CA VAL A 700 0.88 2.07 10.01
C VAL A 700 0.17 0.75 9.68
N ILE A 701 -0.58 0.70 8.58
CA ILE A 701 -1.26 -0.52 8.15
C ILE A 701 -0.25 -1.57 7.68
N LEU A 702 0.74 -1.19 6.88
CA LEU A 702 1.81 -2.10 6.45
C LEU A 702 2.56 -2.69 7.65
N GLN A 703 2.85 -1.88 8.67
CA GLN A 703 3.43 -2.37 9.93
C GLN A 703 2.48 -3.32 10.67
N GLY A 704 1.18 -3.06 10.67
CA GLY A 704 0.17 -3.96 11.21
C GLY A 704 0.21 -5.34 10.54
N PHE A 705 0.32 -5.40 9.23
CA PHE A 705 0.51 -6.66 8.49
C PHE A 705 1.82 -7.36 8.85
N SER A 706 2.92 -6.60 9.00
CA SER A 706 4.20 -7.15 9.45
C SER A 706 4.08 -7.80 10.83
N ILE A 707 3.44 -7.12 11.78
CA ILE A 707 3.20 -7.64 13.13
C ILE A 707 2.33 -8.90 13.09
N MET A 708 1.25 -8.91 12.30
CA MET A 708 0.39 -10.09 12.17
C MET A 708 1.14 -11.28 11.56
N THR A 709 1.96 -11.04 10.55
CA THR A 709 2.83 -12.06 9.95
C THR A 709 3.83 -12.61 10.97
N LEU A 710 4.42 -11.72 11.77
CA LEU A 710 5.31 -12.09 12.88
C LEU A 710 4.58 -12.98 13.89
N ILE A 711 3.37 -12.61 14.30
CA ILE A 711 2.54 -13.39 15.22
C ILE A 711 2.28 -14.79 14.67
N ILE A 712 1.88 -14.91 13.40
CA ILE A 712 1.69 -16.22 12.74
C ILE A 712 2.99 -17.02 12.78
N GLY A 713 4.13 -16.41 12.44
CA GLY A 713 5.45 -17.03 12.48
C GLY A 713 5.83 -17.52 13.88
N VAL A 714 5.63 -16.69 14.92
CA VAL A 714 5.87 -17.06 16.33
C VAL A 714 5.03 -18.26 16.74
N PHE A 715 3.73 -18.22 16.45
CA PHE A 715 2.83 -19.35 16.75
C PHE A 715 3.21 -20.60 15.98
N GLY A 716 3.67 -20.48 14.73
CA GLY A 716 4.17 -21.59 13.95
C GLY A 716 5.42 -22.25 14.56
N VAL A 717 6.41 -21.44 14.93
CA VAL A 717 7.62 -21.90 15.61
C VAL A 717 7.28 -22.54 16.95
N PHE A 718 6.42 -21.90 17.74
CA PHE A 718 5.98 -22.43 19.02
C PHE A 718 5.26 -23.80 18.86
N ASN A 719 4.32 -23.89 17.94
CA ASN A 719 3.63 -25.15 17.64
C ASN A 719 4.62 -26.26 17.31
N ASN A 720 5.59 -25.99 16.45
CA ASN A 720 6.59 -26.98 16.05
C ASN A 720 7.56 -27.34 17.17
N LEU A 721 7.92 -26.41 18.05
CA LEU A 721 8.74 -26.72 19.22
C LEU A 721 7.99 -27.63 20.21
N VAL A 722 6.70 -27.37 20.44
CA VAL A 722 5.85 -28.26 21.27
C VAL A 722 5.78 -29.65 20.66
N ILE A 723 5.60 -29.76 19.34
CA ILE A 723 5.60 -31.03 18.61
C ILE A 723 6.93 -31.74 18.71
N SER A 724 8.04 -31.05 18.47
CA SER A 724 9.41 -31.60 18.60
C SER A 724 9.65 -32.14 20.02
N PHE A 725 9.13 -31.41 21.02
CA PHE A 725 9.20 -31.87 22.39
C PHE A 725 8.44 -33.19 22.61
N ILE A 726 7.21 -33.30 22.13
CA ILE A 726 6.40 -34.52 22.27
C ILE A 726 7.08 -35.71 21.59
N GLU A 727 7.60 -35.53 20.36
CA GLU A 727 8.34 -36.57 19.61
C GLU A 727 9.62 -37.04 20.35
N ARG A 728 10.26 -36.16 21.14
CA ARG A 728 11.54 -36.42 21.83
C ARG A 728 11.37 -36.79 23.30
N LYS A 729 10.13 -36.81 23.83
CA LYS A 729 9.86 -37.04 25.26
C LYS A 729 10.56 -38.29 25.80
N ARG A 730 10.50 -39.43 25.06
CA ARG A 730 11.15 -40.67 25.43
C ARG A 730 12.69 -40.58 25.41
N SER A 731 13.27 -39.99 24.39
CA SER A 731 14.74 -39.79 24.27
C SER A 731 15.28 -38.91 25.41
N LEU A 732 14.58 -37.82 25.73
CA LEU A 732 14.96 -36.94 26.86
C LEU A 732 14.82 -37.66 28.22
N ALA A 733 13.78 -38.49 28.36
CA ALA A 733 13.61 -39.30 29.57
C ALA A 733 14.74 -40.34 29.73
N MET A 734 15.16 -41.00 28.63
CA MET A 734 16.31 -41.92 28.64
C MET A 734 17.61 -41.19 29.03
N MET A 735 17.89 -40.02 28.47
CA MET A 735 19.09 -39.22 28.84
C MET A 735 19.06 -38.87 30.33
N ARG A 736 17.89 -38.51 30.88
CA ARG A 736 17.73 -38.24 32.31
C ARG A 736 17.85 -39.48 33.21
N SER A 737 17.42 -40.64 32.74
CA SER A 737 17.58 -41.89 33.46
C SER A 737 19.05 -42.32 33.60
N VAL A 738 19.90 -41.93 32.62
CA VAL A 738 21.35 -42.17 32.64
C VAL A 738 22.12 -41.10 33.41
N GLY A 739 21.40 -40.14 34.06
CA GLY A 739 22.01 -39.21 35.01
C GLY A 739 22.03 -37.75 34.57
N MET A 740 21.41 -37.39 33.48
CA MET A 740 21.32 -35.97 33.05
C MET A 740 20.41 -35.16 33.97
N SER A 741 20.91 -34.09 34.59
CA SER A 741 20.17 -33.23 35.51
C SER A 741 19.11 -32.38 34.81
N LYS A 742 18.11 -31.87 35.58
CA LYS A 742 17.08 -30.95 35.09
C LYS A 742 17.72 -29.69 34.48
N LYS A 743 18.77 -29.12 35.11
CA LYS A 743 19.49 -27.93 34.65
C LYS A 743 20.22 -28.19 33.36
N GLN A 744 20.89 -29.33 33.21
CA GLN A 744 21.59 -29.73 31.99
C GLN A 744 20.62 -29.94 30.82
N THR A 745 19.45 -30.58 31.08
CA THR A 745 18.39 -30.72 30.08
C THR A 745 17.88 -29.36 29.58
N LEU A 746 17.61 -28.42 30.49
CA LEU A 746 17.17 -27.08 30.12
C LEU A 746 18.25 -26.30 29.33
N LYS A 747 19.53 -26.35 29.81
CA LYS A 747 20.66 -25.72 29.14
C LYS A 747 20.83 -26.27 27.72
N MET A 748 20.76 -27.56 27.53
CA MET A 748 20.85 -28.20 26.21
C MET A 748 19.74 -27.71 25.27
N ILE A 749 18.48 -27.65 25.73
CA ILE A 749 17.34 -27.18 24.94
C ILE A 749 17.51 -25.69 24.58
N LEU A 750 17.99 -24.85 25.50
CA LEU A 750 18.24 -23.45 25.23
C LEU A 750 19.37 -23.24 24.20
N ILE A 751 20.43 -24.04 24.29
CA ILE A 751 21.54 -24.03 23.31
C ILE A 751 21.03 -24.47 21.94
N GLU A 752 20.22 -25.54 21.86
CA GLU A 752 19.58 -25.98 20.62
C GLU A 752 18.73 -24.86 20.01
N SER A 753 17.95 -24.17 20.83
CA SER A 753 17.06 -23.10 20.37
C SER A 753 17.81 -21.87 19.92
N LEU A 754 18.86 -21.47 20.65
CA LEU A 754 19.73 -20.37 20.27
C LEU A 754 20.43 -20.65 18.95
N THR A 755 21.00 -21.84 18.81
CA THR A 755 21.67 -22.29 17.56
C THR A 755 20.68 -22.36 16.41
N GLY A 756 19.50 -22.95 16.65
CA GLY A 756 18.40 -22.99 15.67
C GLY A 756 17.94 -21.59 15.25
N GLY A 757 17.92 -20.63 16.20
CA GLY A 757 17.61 -19.23 15.96
C GLY A 757 18.65 -18.53 15.08
N ILE A 758 19.94 -18.78 15.35
CA ILE A 758 21.05 -18.23 14.54
C ILE A 758 21.01 -18.79 13.11
N ILE A 759 20.87 -20.12 12.97
CA ILE A 759 20.85 -20.78 11.65
C ILE A 759 19.58 -20.36 10.89
N GLY A 760 18.41 -20.38 11.53
CA GLY A 760 17.15 -19.98 10.93
C GLY A 760 17.12 -18.48 10.58
N GLY A 761 17.72 -17.65 11.44
CA GLY A 761 17.91 -16.22 11.20
C GLY A 761 18.80 -15.95 9.97
N SER A 762 19.94 -16.61 9.89
CA SER A 762 20.86 -16.50 8.75
C SER A 762 20.23 -17.00 7.45
N ALA A 763 19.57 -18.17 7.49
CA ALA A 763 18.85 -18.70 6.34
C ALA A 763 17.67 -17.80 5.94
N GLY A 764 16.96 -17.23 6.91
CA GLY A 764 15.88 -16.28 6.69
C GLY A 764 16.34 -14.99 6.04
N ILE A 765 17.50 -14.47 6.45
CA ILE A 765 18.11 -13.31 5.80
C ILE A 765 18.47 -13.61 4.35
N LEU A 766 19.12 -14.73 4.07
CA LEU A 766 19.48 -15.13 2.71
C LEU A 766 18.23 -15.27 1.83
N THR A 767 17.21 -15.96 2.32
CA THR A 767 15.93 -16.11 1.63
C THR A 767 15.22 -14.78 1.44
N GLY A 768 15.18 -13.94 2.48
CA GLY A 768 14.58 -12.61 2.44
C GLY A 768 15.26 -11.70 1.41
N THR A 769 16.59 -11.74 1.35
CA THR A 769 17.35 -10.97 0.33
C THR A 769 17.00 -11.43 -1.08
N LEU A 770 16.89 -12.74 -1.32
CA LEU A 770 16.44 -13.26 -2.61
C LEU A 770 14.99 -12.85 -2.92
N LEU A 771 14.07 -12.91 -1.96
CA LEU A 771 12.69 -12.44 -2.17
C LEU A 771 12.65 -10.95 -2.49
N ILE A 772 13.43 -10.15 -1.78
CA ILE A 772 13.53 -8.69 -2.01
C ILE A 772 14.07 -8.40 -3.41
N SER A 773 15.05 -9.16 -3.90
CA SER A 773 15.60 -9.00 -5.25
C SER A 773 14.59 -9.32 -6.36
N LEU A 774 13.55 -10.10 -6.08
CA LEU A 774 12.46 -10.40 -7.00
C LEU A 774 11.36 -9.33 -7.02
N VAL A 775 11.27 -8.48 -5.99
CA VAL A 775 10.25 -7.42 -5.90
C VAL A 775 10.27 -6.45 -7.09
N PRO A 776 11.42 -5.94 -7.56
CA PRO A 776 11.46 -5.06 -8.72
C PRO A 776 10.84 -5.68 -9.98
N PHE A 777 11.08 -6.98 -10.23
CA PHE A 777 10.48 -7.69 -11.37
C PHE A 777 8.96 -7.81 -11.23
N LEU A 778 8.47 -8.06 -10.01
CA LEU A 778 7.05 -8.12 -9.71
C LEU A 778 6.39 -6.75 -9.90
N LEU A 779 7.02 -5.68 -9.41
CA LEU A 779 6.52 -4.32 -9.55
C LEU A 779 6.53 -3.87 -11.02
N LYS A 780 7.57 -4.22 -11.77
CA LYS A 780 7.66 -3.95 -13.21
C LYS A 780 6.52 -4.64 -14.00
N ALA A 781 6.14 -5.85 -13.60
CA ALA A 781 5.02 -6.58 -14.20
C ALA A 781 3.66 -5.85 -14.07
N ILE A 782 3.51 -4.99 -13.05
CA ILE A 782 2.33 -4.15 -12.82
C ILE A 782 2.56 -2.68 -13.21
N ASN A 783 3.56 -2.42 -14.06
CA ASN A 783 3.96 -1.10 -14.55
C ASN A 783 4.32 -0.12 -13.42
N LYS A 784 4.95 -0.61 -12.35
CA LYS A 784 5.49 0.20 -11.25
C LYS A 784 6.96 -0.05 -11.07
N VAL A 785 7.68 1.00 -10.72
CA VAL A 785 9.09 0.92 -10.37
C VAL A 785 9.25 1.56 -8.99
N VAL A 786 9.72 0.79 -8.04
CA VAL A 786 10.16 1.30 -6.73
C VAL A 786 11.57 0.77 -6.52
N PRO A 787 12.56 1.64 -6.45
CA PRO A 787 13.92 1.21 -6.15
C PRO A 787 13.99 0.62 -4.75
N ILE A 788 14.67 -0.50 -4.64
CA ILE A 788 14.83 -1.19 -3.36
C ILE A 788 16.08 -0.67 -2.65
N HIS A 789 15.88 -0.21 -1.43
CA HIS A 789 16.94 0.24 -0.55
C HIS A 789 17.18 -0.77 0.58
N TYR A 790 18.38 -1.30 0.62
CA TYR A 790 18.79 -2.22 1.70
C TYR A 790 19.24 -1.42 2.93
N SER A 791 18.77 -1.83 4.11
CA SER A 791 19.11 -1.19 5.38
C SER A 791 19.70 -2.22 6.34
N LEU A 792 20.95 -2.03 6.73
CA LEU A 792 21.61 -2.90 7.72
C LEU A 792 20.81 -3.00 9.04
N LYS A 793 20.15 -1.91 9.42
CA LYS A 793 19.27 -1.87 10.61
C LYS A 793 18.14 -2.89 10.50
N GLU A 794 17.43 -2.98 9.36
CA GLU A 794 16.33 -3.91 9.16
C GLU A 794 16.81 -5.37 9.14
N TYR A 795 18.00 -5.61 8.60
CA TYR A 795 18.67 -6.92 8.63
C TYR A 795 18.97 -7.36 10.07
N LEU A 796 19.55 -6.47 10.89
CA LEU A 796 19.87 -6.75 12.29
C LEU A 796 18.61 -6.94 13.14
N ILE A 797 17.58 -6.13 12.93
CA ILE A 797 16.29 -6.28 13.62
C ILE A 797 15.66 -7.64 13.30
N SER A 798 15.58 -8.01 12.02
CA SER A 798 15.01 -9.28 11.57
C SER A 798 15.80 -10.49 12.11
N PHE A 799 17.11 -10.42 12.10
CA PHE A 799 17.98 -11.45 12.68
C PHE A 799 17.78 -11.61 14.18
N SER A 800 17.78 -10.50 14.90
CA SER A 800 17.60 -10.50 16.36
C SER A 800 16.21 -10.99 16.76
N ALA A 801 15.18 -10.60 16.00
CA ALA A 801 13.82 -11.10 16.19
C ALA A 801 13.76 -12.63 16.05
N GLY A 802 14.45 -13.21 15.07
CA GLY A 802 14.52 -14.65 14.88
C GLY A 802 15.11 -15.40 16.09
N ILE A 803 16.20 -14.89 16.62
CA ILE A 803 16.83 -15.45 17.83
C ILE A 803 15.87 -15.33 19.03
N LEU A 804 15.30 -14.13 19.26
CA LEU A 804 14.41 -13.88 20.38
C LEU A 804 13.15 -14.76 20.34
N ILE A 805 12.54 -14.89 19.15
CA ILE A 805 11.36 -15.74 18.94
C ILE A 805 11.68 -17.18 19.31
N THR A 806 12.81 -17.71 18.84
CA THR A 806 13.15 -19.13 19.05
C THR A 806 13.47 -19.40 20.51
N VAL A 807 14.22 -18.53 21.13
CA VAL A 807 14.56 -18.66 22.57
C VAL A 807 13.30 -18.53 23.42
N ALA A 808 12.48 -17.50 23.20
CA ALA A 808 11.23 -17.30 23.95
C ALA A 808 10.25 -18.49 23.79
N ALA A 809 10.09 -18.97 22.54
CA ALA A 809 9.21 -20.10 22.25
C ALA A 809 9.70 -21.43 22.86
N SER A 810 10.99 -21.54 23.15
CA SER A 810 11.59 -22.75 23.72
C SER A 810 11.51 -22.84 25.27
N VAL A 811 11.32 -21.72 25.94
CA VAL A 811 11.31 -21.66 27.42
C VAL A 811 10.20 -22.56 28.01
N SER A 812 8.96 -22.43 27.54
CA SER A 812 7.85 -23.23 28.07
C SER A 812 7.99 -24.75 27.81
N PRO A 813 8.28 -25.21 26.57
CA PRO A 813 8.59 -26.62 26.34
C PRO A 813 9.82 -27.11 27.10
N GLY A 814 10.86 -26.29 27.21
CA GLY A 814 12.09 -26.63 27.92
C GLY A 814 11.86 -26.86 29.42
N LEU A 815 11.09 -25.99 30.08
CA LEU A 815 10.72 -26.15 31.49
C LEU A 815 9.87 -27.40 31.71
N LYS A 816 8.86 -27.63 30.85
CA LYS A 816 8.04 -28.86 30.93
C LYS A 816 8.85 -30.14 30.74
N SER A 817 9.85 -30.11 29.81
CA SER A 817 10.77 -31.22 29.60
C SER A 817 11.64 -31.53 30.82
N SER A 818 12.19 -30.48 31.41
CA SER A 818 13.09 -30.63 32.54
C SER A 818 12.39 -31.12 33.80
N GLN A 819 11.06 -30.94 33.91
CA GLN A 819 10.25 -31.31 35.09
C GLN A 819 9.47 -32.64 34.87
N MET A 820 9.51 -33.27 33.68
CA MET A 820 8.71 -34.48 33.43
C MET A 820 9.11 -35.65 34.30
N ASN A 821 8.12 -36.50 34.64
CA ASN A 821 8.33 -37.75 35.33
C ASN A 821 8.98 -38.78 34.37
N ILE A 822 10.16 -39.27 34.74
CA ILE A 822 10.96 -40.19 33.90
C ILE A 822 10.22 -41.52 33.66
N ILE A 823 9.59 -42.08 34.73
CA ILE A 823 8.90 -43.34 34.67
C ILE A 823 7.71 -43.29 33.71
N GLU A 824 6.87 -42.24 33.82
CA GLU A 824 5.73 -42.02 32.94
C GLU A 824 6.15 -41.79 31.49
N ALA A 825 7.28 -41.07 31.29
CA ALA A 825 7.76 -40.78 29.96
C ALA A 825 8.37 -41.98 29.23
N ILE A 826 8.91 -42.93 29.93
CA ILE A 826 9.44 -44.18 29.36
C ILE A 826 8.33 -45.21 29.11
N LYS A 827 7.31 -45.29 30.03
CA LYS A 827 6.16 -46.21 29.93
C LYS A 827 5.10 -45.75 28.91
N TYR A 828 5.24 -44.56 28.31
CA TYR A 828 4.28 -44.09 27.32
C TYR A 828 4.48 -44.82 25.99
N GLU A 829 3.65 -45.88 25.76
CA GLU A 829 3.42 -46.51 24.49
C GLU A 829 2.37 -45.80 23.65
#